data_a69b328a78805fc754dbade11e8b78b5
#
_entry.id   a69b328a78805fc754dbade11e8b78b5
#
_cell.length_a   1.000
_cell.length_b   1.000
_cell.length_c   1.000
_cell.angle_alpha   90.00
_cell.angle_beta   90.00
_cell.angle_gamma   90.00
#
_symmetry.space_group_name_H-M   'P 1'
#
loop_
_entity.id
_entity.type
_entity.pdbx_description
1 polymer ?
#
loop_
_entity_poly.entity_id
_entity_poly.type
_entity_poly.pdbx_seq_one_letter_code
_entity_poly.pdbx_strand_id
1 'polypeptide(L)'
;MKNIRIFVATLLLIFVGQLFAQDKLQESRDVLSLIEKVNDYWQAHNTPYCRGFWDNAAYFTGNMEAYRLTGKADYYAYSDKWCRHNEWKGAKSNDKKNWKYAWYGEGDDFVLFGDWQICFQTYIDMYNLVPADYKVERAKEVMSYECNHPDTHFWWWADALYMVMPVMTKMYCLTGDQMYLDKLYENFLWSDSLMWDKESQLYYRDGKYIWPKVKTSCDGGKSFWARGDGWVLAGLAKVLADMPKDYKNRPIFVQRFKELADGVVACQRPDGYWSRSMLCEGDAPGPETSGTAFFCYGLEWGVNHGYLKGERYTNAIEKAWKYLSTKALQPDGSIGYVQPIGEKPDPTKTVNEKSQAPFGTGAWLLAACERVRYLNKTASTDGKPGAPRLATSFRHMKMTVTNPTKMERQDVIELDAKTVFDKLLIAGGRQFVVLDEDNVEQPYQLTRDGKLLVQVFLRPDSKAEFQIVTGEPKAYRLDCNGRIYPNREDDLAWETDKNAWRFYGPKMHNKGVNGFDTFTKNSPAPIQDQLYHNELTSYGVNEQLKKAGRGGEWNQIHRDNYTYHRDRGQGMDTYTVGATLGAGAPAFLRGNELILPDVYEKCEIIENGPLRFTVKQQMYENYGLTEHRLISQDRGSHLACVNVHHEYPKTSGADGQMEYSGGPLPGKLCAGIVVHESQPDAFIINKKAGYIAYSDALDTPKGQNGQLYIGCLFPQQVSGKVALQYLPMKEKKSGAVGHVLGVSQGPAYKSFTYYVGSAWSKYDVPTMAVWETLLQGYAEQLKTPLQISF
;
A
#
# COMPACT_ATOMS: atom_id res chain seq x y z
N MET A 1 1.19 46.73 38.35
CA MET A 1 2.31 46.66 37.40
C MET A 1 2.98 45.28 37.34
N LYS A 2 3.18 44.56 38.45
CA LYS A 2 3.80 43.20 38.44
C LYS A 2 2.94 42.18 37.70
N ASN A 3 1.63 42.19 37.90
CA ASN A 3 0.70 41.22 37.21
C ASN A 3 0.54 41.49 35.70
N ILE A 4 0.65 42.74 35.25
CA ILE A 4 0.62 43.10 33.83
C ILE A 4 1.91 42.65 33.14
N ARG A 5 3.07 42.74 33.80
CA ARG A 5 4.34 42.27 33.26
C ARG A 5 4.37 40.74 33.12
N ILE A 6 3.80 40.02 34.07
CA ILE A 6 3.68 38.56 34.01
C ILE A 6 2.73 38.18 32.89
N PHE A 7 1.59 38.82 32.75
CA PHE A 7 0.61 38.54 31.68
C PHE A 7 1.19 38.83 30.29
N VAL A 8 1.92 39.95 30.11
CA VAL A 8 2.58 40.27 28.83
C VAL A 8 3.71 39.29 28.53
N ALA A 9 4.49 38.87 29.51
CA ALA A 9 5.55 37.89 29.33
C ALA A 9 4.96 36.51 28.96
N THR A 10 3.84 36.09 29.53
CA THR A 10 3.15 34.87 29.22
C THR A 10 2.55 34.91 27.81
N LEU A 11 1.95 36.02 27.40
CA LEU A 11 1.45 36.21 26.03
C LEU A 11 2.59 36.20 24.99
N LEU A 12 3.72 36.84 25.29
CA LEU A 12 4.91 36.83 24.44
C LEU A 12 5.47 35.38 24.28
N LEU A 13 5.54 34.64 25.38
CA LEU A 13 5.99 33.23 25.34
C LEU A 13 5.04 32.34 24.53
N ILE A 14 3.73 32.52 24.65
CA ILE A 14 2.74 31.81 23.84
C ILE A 14 2.88 32.18 22.36
N PHE A 15 3.06 33.45 22.04
CA PHE A 15 3.19 33.92 20.67
C PHE A 15 4.48 33.42 20.01
N VAL A 16 5.61 33.45 20.74
CA VAL A 16 6.89 32.88 20.27
C VAL A 16 6.79 31.37 20.09
N GLY A 17 6.13 30.67 21.00
CA GLY A 17 5.88 29.21 20.88
C GLY A 17 5.01 28.86 19.67
N GLN A 18 3.99 29.67 19.36
CA GLN A 18 3.15 29.49 18.18
C GLN A 18 3.92 29.71 16.87
N LEU A 19 4.76 30.75 16.79
CA LEU A 19 5.60 31.01 15.62
C LEU A 19 6.60 29.85 15.39
N PHE A 20 7.25 29.40 16.45
CA PHE A 20 8.17 28.25 16.37
C PHE A 20 7.48 26.99 15.90
N ALA A 21 6.27 26.68 16.42
CA ALA A 21 5.49 25.54 15.99
C ALA A 21 5.09 25.66 14.51
N GLN A 22 4.72 26.85 14.03
CA GLN A 22 4.40 27.09 12.62
C GLN A 22 5.60 26.88 11.70
N ASP A 23 6.80 27.34 12.11
CA ASP A 23 8.04 27.13 11.35
C ASP A 23 8.37 25.64 11.21
N LYS A 24 8.24 24.88 12.31
CA LYS A 24 8.47 23.44 12.27
C LYS A 24 7.44 22.68 11.45
N LEU A 25 6.20 23.11 11.43
CA LEU A 25 5.16 22.54 10.56
C LEU A 25 5.43 22.86 9.09
N GLN A 26 5.90 24.05 8.77
CA GLN A 26 6.27 24.40 7.41
C GLN A 26 7.46 23.54 6.95
N GLU A 27 8.51 23.42 7.76
CA GLU A 27 9.64 22.54 7.50
C GLU A 27 9.18 21.10 7.25
N SER A 28 8.22 20.59 8.03
CA SER A 28 7.66 19.23 7.86
C SER A 28 6.90 19.09 6.53
N ARG A 29 6.15 20.12 6.08
CA ARG A 29 5.49 20.12 4.75
C ARG A 29 6.52 20.11 3.63
N ASP A 30 7.59 20.87 3.78
CA ASP A 30 8.67 20.91 2.80
C ASP A 30 9.33 19.53 2.70
N VAL A 31 9.58 18.85 3.83
CA VAL A 31 10.13 17.48 3.84
C VAL A 31 9.18 16.47 3.17
N LEU A 32 7.87 16.55 3.41
CA LEU A 32 6.89 15.70 2.70
C LEU A 32 6.98 15.91 1.19
N SER A 33 7.08 17.16 0.73
CA SER A 33 7.24 17.46 -0.69
C SER A 33 8.57 16.93 -1.26
N LEU A 34 9.63 16.94 -0.45
CA LEU A 34 10.92 16.36 -0.85
C LEU A 34 10.85 14.82 -0.94
N ILE A 35 10.14 14.14 -0.04
CA ILE A 35 9.91 12.68 -0.12
C ILE A 35 9.25 12.34 -1.44
N GLU A 36 8.18 13.07 -1.80
CA GLU A 36 7.51 12.86 -3.07
C GLU A 36 8.43 13.12 -4.26
N LYS A 37 9.11 14.25 -4.27
CA LYS A 37 10.05 14.61 -5.34
C LYS A 37 11.12 13.53 -5.57
N VAL A 38 11.74 13.04 -4.49
CA VAL A 38 12.82 12.04 -4.57
C VAL A 38 12.28 10.68 -5.01
N ASN A 39 11.17 10.25 -4.44
CA ASN A 39 10.62 8.94 -4.75
C ASN A 39 10.00 8.89 -6.17
N ASP A 40 9.29 9.94 -6.56
CA ASP A 40 8.71 10.06 -7.90
C ASP A 40 9.83 10.15 -8.96
N TYR A 41 10.91 10.92 -8.69
CA TYR A 41 12.11 10.94 -9.57
C TYR A 41 12.69 9.53 -9.71
N TRP A 42 12.91 8.83 -8.58
CA TRP A 42 13.49 7.49 -8.60
C TRP A 42 12.64 6.52 -9.43
N GLN A 43 11.34 6.48 -9.19
CA GLN A 43 10.42 5.57 -9.88
C GLN A 43 10.27 5.88 -11.37
N ALA A 44 10.40 7.14 -11.76
CA ALA A 44 10.37 7.56 -13.17
C ALA A 44 11.66 7.16 -13.95
N HIS A 45 12.80 7.05 -13.26
CA HIS A 45 14.09 6.80 -13.90
C HIS A 45 14.64 5.38 -13.69
N ASN A 46 13.96 4.57 -12.88
CA ASN A 46 14.37 3.21 -12.55
C ASN A 46 13.21 2.23 -12.76
N THR A 47 13.55 0.98 -13.01
CA THR A 47 12.56 -0.07 -13.22
C THR A 47 12.33 -0.86 -11.94
N PRO A 48 11.06 -1.26 -11.62
CA PRO A 48 10.81 -2.22 -10.55
C PRO A 48 11.17 -3.66 -10.94
N TYR A 49 11.52 -3.92 -12.19
CA TYR A 49 11.88 -5.25 -12.67
C TYR A 49 13.39 -5.54 -12.47
N CYS A 50 13.82 -5.42 -11.22
CA CYS A 50 15.19 -5.68 -10.78
C CYS A 50 15.23 -6.82 -9.76
N ARG A 51 16.41 -7.42 -9.56
CA ARG A 51 16.60 -8.58 -8.67
C ARG A 51 16.27 -8.27 -7.19
N GLY A 52 15.89 -9.31 -6.44
CA GLY A 52 15.57 -9.22 -5.00
C GLY A 52 16.80 -9.15 -4.09
N PHE A 53 17.97 -8.77 -4.58
CA PHE A 53 19.22 -8.70 -3.84
C PHE A 53 19.38 -7.39 -3.08
N TRP A 54 20.25 -7.33 -2.09
CA TRP A 54 20.35 -6.25 -1.10
C TRP A 54 20.42 -4.85 -1.71
N ASP A 55 21.17 -4.69 -2.81
CA ASP A 55 21.43 -3.40 -3.45
C ASP A 55 20.13 -2.71 -3.91
N ASN A 56 19.17 -3.48 -4.42
CA ASN A 56 17.85 -3.00 -4.82
C ASN A 56 16.85 -3.09 -3.64
N ALA A 57 16.86 -4.20 -2.90
CA ALA A 57 15.87 -4.44 -1.83
C ALA A 57 15.89 -3.35 -0.75
N ALA A 58 17.05 -2.76 -0.47
CA ALA A 58 17.17 -1.65 0.47
C ALA A 58 16.36 -0.40 0.05
N TYR A 59 16.24 -0.12 -1.26
CA TYR A 59 15.35 0.94 -1.75
C TYR A 59 13.89 0.65 -1.35
N PHE A 60 13.44 -0.59 -1.55
CA PHE A 60 12.05 -0.95 -1.28
C PHE A 60 11.69 -0.87 0.20
N THR A 61 12.65 -1.04 1.11
CA THR A 61 12.39 -0.77 2.55
C THR A 61 12.09 0.70 2.81
N GLY A 62 12.78 1.63 2.13
CA GLY A 62 12.53 3.06 2.20
C GLY A 62 11.23 3.46 1.49
N ASN A 63 10.94 2.87 0.32
CA ASN A 63 9.70 3.11 -0.42
C ASN A 63 8.46 2.68 0.38
N MET A 64 8.53 1.54 1.09
CA MET A 64 7.45 1.10 1.98
C MET A 64 7.25 2.05 3.16
N GLU A 65 8.32 2.66 3.66
CA GLU A 65 8.20 3.67 4.71
C GLU A 65 7.57 4.97 4.20
N ALA A 66 7.92 5.39 2.98
CA ALA A 66 7.25 6.50 2.29
C ALA A 66 5.76 6.19 2.05
N TYR A 67 5.42 4.97 1.66
CA TYR A 67 4.02 4.53 1.57
C TYR A 67 3.29 4.60 2.91
N ARG A 68 3.89 4.10 3.99
CA ARG A 68 3.29 4.15 5.34
C ARG A 68 2.99 5.57 5.78
N LEU A 69 3.89 6.49 5.49
CA LEU A 69 3.75 7.90 5.87
C LEU A 69 2.72 8.64 5.01
N THR A 70 2.74 8.44 3.69
CA THR A 70 1.95 9.24 2.73
C THR A 70 0.62 8.60 2.35
N GLY A 71 0.55 7.26 2.33
CA GLY A 71 -0.59 6.51 1.80
C GLY A 71 -0.68 6.49 0.27
N LYS A 72 0.33 6.96 -0.47
CA LYS A 72 0.30 7.03 -1.94
C LYS A 72 0.27 5.63 -2.57
N ALA A 73 -0.82 5.31 -3.27
CA ALA A 73 -1.05 4.02 -3.92
C ALA A 73 0.06 3.65 -4.92
N ASP A 74 0.68 4.63 -5.57
CA ASP A 74 1.77 4.41 -6.54
C ASP A 74 3.00 3.76 -5.89
N TYR A 75 3.32 4.12 -4.65
CA TYR A 75 4.46 3.54 -3.91
C TYR A 75 4.22 2.08 -3.56
N TYR A 76 2.98 1.75 -3.16
CA TYR A 76 2.55 0.36 -2.99
C TYR A 76 2.64 -0.41 -4.30
N ALA A 77 2.09 0.14 -5.39
CA ALA A 77 2.05 -0.51 -6.70
C ALA A 77 3.45 -0.77 -7.27
N TYR A 78 4.40 0.14 -7.03
CA TYR A 78 5.79 -0.03 -7.44
C TYR A 78 6.47 -1.19 -6.68
N SER A 79 6.25 -1.27 -5.36
CA SER A 79 6.72 -2.41 -4.56
C SER A 79 6.07 -3.73 -4.97
N ASP A 80 4.76 -3.75 -5.25
CA ASP A 80 4.06 -4.96 -5.69
C ASP A 80 4.63 -5.50 -7.01
N LYS A 81 4.93 -4.63 -7.99
CA LYS A 81 5.57 -5.03 -9.23
C LYS A 81 6.93 -5.69 -9.00
N TRP A 82 7.75 -5.14 -8.12
CA TRP A 82 9.04 -5.70 -7.77
C TRP A 82 8.94 -7.05 -7.06
N CYS A 83 8.06 -7.17 -6.07
CA CYS A 83 7.84 -8.40 -5.34
C CYS A 83 7.41 -9.54 -6.27
N ARG A 84 6.49 -9.27 -7.20
CA ARG A 84 6.01 -10.25 -8.19
C ARG A 84 7.05 -10.62 -9.22
N HIS A 85 7.86 -9.66 -9.67
CA HIS A 85 8.98 -9.93 -10.56
C HIS A 85 9.97 -10.93 -9.95
N ASN A 86 10.20 -10.82 -8.65
CA ASN A 86 11.06 -11.72 -7.89
C ASN A 86 10.32 -12.99 -7.37
N GLU A 87 9.06 -13.20 -7.78
CA GLU A 87 8.27 -14.36 -7.37
C GLU A 87 8.18 -14.53 -5.84
N TRP A 88 8.29 -13.42 -5.08
CA TRP A 88 8.33 -13.42 -3.61
C TRP A 88 9.47 -14.26 -3.02
N LYS A 89 10.56 -14.39 -3.76
CA LYS A 89 11.76 -15.13 -3.38
C LYS A 89 12.98 -14.21 -3.36
N GLY A 90 13.97 -14.56 -2.53
CA GLY A 90 15.33 -14.11 -2.66
C GLY A 90 16.10 -15.05 -3.60
N ALA A 91 17.14 -15.73 -3.11
CA ALA A 91 17.77 -16.82 -3.84
C ALA A 91 16.78 -17.97 -4.08
N LYS A 92 16.84 -18.61 -5.27
CA LYS A 92 15.76 -19.46 -5.80
C LYS A 92 15.95 -20.97 -5.59
N SER A 93 17.12 -21.43 -5.10
CA SER A 93 17.37 -22.85 -4.89
C SER A 93 16.40 -23.47 -3.89
N ASN A 94 15.76 -24.57 -4.28
CA ASN A 94 14.88 -25.35 -3.42
C ASN A 94 15.60 -26.55 -2.77
N ASP A 95 16.84 -26.85 -3.17
CA ASP A 95 17.62 -27.95 -2.60
C ASP A 95 18.33 -27.50 -1.31
N LYS A 96 17.71 -27.76 -0.18
CA LYS A 96 18.23 -27.39 1.15
C LYS A 96 19.63 -27.93 1.47
N LYS A 97 20.05 -29.01 0.81
CA LYS A 97 21.40 -29.57 0.99
C LYS A 97 22.49 -28.67 0.43
N ASN A 98 22.16 -27.85 -0.52
CA ASN A 98 23.07 -26.94 -1.20
C ASN A 98 22.97 -25.47 -0.68
N TRP A 99 22.11 -25.19 0.30
CA TRP A 99 21.94 -23.84 0.84
C TRP A 99 23.21 -23.33 1.53
N LYS A 100 23.62 -22.12 1.16
CA LYS A 100 24.88 -21.48 1.57
C LYS A 100 24.65 -20.16 2.26
N TYR A 101 25.53 -19.81 3.19
CA TYR A 101 25.62 -18.50 3.84
C TYR A 101 27.06 -18.01 4.02
N ALA A 102 28.04 -18.91 3.94
CA ALA A 102 29.44 -18.58 4.11
C ALA A 102 30.00 -17.97 2.81
N TRP A 103 30.74 -16.90 3.01
CA TRP A 103 31.35 -16.10 1.92
C TRP A 103 30.30 -15.35 1.07
N TYR A 104 30.75 -14.29 0.40
CA TYR A 104 29.91 -13.53 -0.51
C TYR A 104 29.55 -14.37 -1.76
N GLY A 105 28.28 -14.35 -2.14
CA GLY A 105 27.81 -15.01 -3.34
C GLY A 105 26.43 -14.59 -3.81
N GLU A 106 26.28 -14.44 -5.12
CA GLU A 106 25.06 -13.99 -5.79
C GLU A 106 24.25 -15.13 -6.44
N GLY A 107 24.74 -16.39 -6.34
CA GLY A 107 24.07 -17.54 -6.92
C GLY A 107 22.83 -17.96 -6.15
N ASP A 108 21.94 -18.73 -6.83
CA ASP A 108 20.69 -19.20 -6.27
C ASP A 108 20.82 -20.09 -5.03
N ASP A 109 21.97 -20.72 -4.82
CA ASP A 109 22.24 -21.54 -3.63
C ASP A 109 22.53 -20.71 -2.36
N PHE A 110 22.76 -19.39 -2.48
CA PHE A 110 23.04 -18.54 -1.33
C PHE A 110 21.77 -18.13 -0.57
N VAL A 111 20.89 -19.07 -0.33
CA VAL A 111 19.58 -18.88 0.30
C VAL A 111 19.68 -18.36 1.72
N LEU A 112 20.70 -18.79 2.47
CA LEU A 112 20.94 -18.39 3.86
C LEU A 112 21.85 -17.16 3.98
N PHE A 113 22.15 -16.50 2.85
CA PHE A 113 22.95 -15.30 2.83
C PHE A 113 22.05 -14.04 2.97
N GLY A 114 22.32 -13.22 3.96
CA GLY A 114 21.48 -12.07 4.33
C GLY A 114 21.14 -11.13 3.19
N ASP A 115 22.06 -10.98 2.23
CA ASP A 115 21.87 -10.15 1.04
C ASP A 115 20.70 -10.60 0.14
N TRP A 116 20.31 -11.87 0.21
CA TRP A 116 19.11 -12.42 -0.43
C TRP A 116 17.88 -12.43 0.48
N GLN A 117 18.06 -12.25 1.79
CA GLN A 117 16.96 -12.32 2.78
C GLN A 117 16.32 -10.96 3.05
N ILE A 118 16.99 -9.86 2.81
CA ILE A 118 16.46 -8.50 3.03
C ILE A 118 15.12 -8.25 2.33
N CYS A 119 14.89 -8.83 1.16
CA CYS A 119 13.64 -8.68 0.41
C CYS A 119 12.42 -9.14 1.21
N PHE A 120 12.60 -10.08 2.14
CA PHE A 120 11.53 -10.55 3.02
C PHE A 120 10.98 -9.46 3.93
N GLN A 121 11.73 -8.40 4.26
CA GLN A 121 11.18 -7.25 4.96
C GLN A 121 10.00 -6.65 4.18
N THR A 122 10.19 -6.37 2.90
CA THR A 122 9.15 -5.81 2.03
C THR A 122 8.03 -6.83 1.77
N TYR A 123 8.35 -8.12 1.56
CA TYR A 123 7.33 -9.14 1.30
C TYR A 123 6.37 -9.33 2.47
N ILE A 124 6.87 -9.30 3.71
CA ILE A 124 6.03 -9.38 4.91
C ILE A 124 5.18 -8.10 5.05
N ASP A 125 5.74 -6.92 4.78
CA ASP A 125 4.98 -5.68 4.79
C ASP A 125 3.83 -5.71 3.77
N MET A 126 4.09 -6.21 2.55
CA MET A 126 3.08 -6.37 1.50
C MET A 126 2.02 -7.43 1.84
N TYR A 127 2.41 -8.52 2.53
CA TYR A 127 1.47 -9.50 3.05
C TYR A 127 0.54 -8.90 4.10
N ASN A 128 1.07 -8.10 5.01
CA ASN A 128 0.25 -7.44 6.05
C ASN A 128 -0.80 -6.49 5.46
N LEU A 129 -0.52 -5.91 4.29
CA LEU A 129 -1.46 -5.04 3.59
C LEU A 129 -2.51 -5.83 2.80
N VAL A 130 -2.11 -6.84 2.05
CA VAL A 130 -2.99 -7.72 1.25
C VAL A 130 -2.54 -9.17 1.46
N PRO A 131 -3.12 -9.88 2.42
CA PRO A 131 -2.73 -11.25 2.74
C PRO A 131 -2.95 -12.20 1.57
N ALA A 132 -1.87 -12.93 1.21
CA ALA A 132 -1.91 -14.08 0.32
C ALA A 132 -0.70 -14.96 0.67
N ASP A 133 -0.91 -16.24 0.98
CA ASP A 133 0.10 -17.09 1.61
C ASP A 133 1.39 -17.20 0.83
N TYR A 134 1.31 -17.24 -0.50
CA TYR A 134 2.48 -17.33 -1.38
C TYR A 134 3.47 -16.15 -1.21
N LYS A 135 3.02 -14.99 -0.70
CA LYS A 135 3.89 -13.82 -0.49
C LYS A 135 4.93 -14.02 0.61
N VAL A 136 4.64 -14.88 1.56
CA VAL A 136 5.49 -15.14 2.74
C VAL A 136 5.92 -16.60 2.87
N GLU A 137 5.50 -17.47 1.97
CA GLU A 137 5.84 -18.89 1.99
C GLU A 137 7.35 -19.11 1.97
N ARG A 138 8.07 -18.44 1.07
CA ARG A 138 9.54 -18.53 0.99
C ARG A 138 10.22 -17.94 2.22
N ALA A 139 9.76 -16.81 2.72
CA ALA A 139 10.29 -16.23 3.95
C ALA A 139 10.10 -17.17 5.14
N LYS A 140 8.92 -17.77 5.30
CA LYS A 140 8.66 -18.79 6.34
C LYS A 140 9.59 -19.98 6.21
N GLU A 141 9.76 -20.52 4.99
CA GLU A 141 10.63 -21.66 4.73
C GLU A 141 12.08 -21.39 5.12
N VAL A 142 12.64 -20.27 4.62
CA VAL A 142 14.05 -19.92 4.81
C VAL A 142 14.34 -19.54 6.26
N MET A 143 13.53 -18.67 6.86
CA MET A 143 13.78 -18.20 8.23
C MET A 143 13.52 -19.30 9.26
N SER A 144 12.52 -20.18 9.05
CA SER A 144 12.32 -21.35 9.92
C SER A 144 13.49 -22.33 9.82
N TYR A 145 14.05 -22.53 8.61
CA TYR A 145 15.24 -23.35 8.43
C TYR A 145 16.43 -22.78 9.21
N GLU A 146 16.70 -21.48 9.09
CA GLU A 146 17.77 -20.80 9.84
C GLU A 146 17.57 -20.88 11.36
N CYS A 147 16.35 -20.69 11.84
CA CYS A 147 16.01 -20.82 13.26
C CYS A 147 16.30 -22.22 13.82
N ASN A 148 16.04 -23.27 13.04
CA ASN A 148 16.28 -24.65 13.45
C ASN A 148 17.71 -25.15 13.16
N HIS A 149 18.54 -24.33 12.53
CA HIS A 149 19.92 -24.68 12.27
C HIS A 149 20.79 -24.45 13.52
N PRO A 150 21.74 -25.35 13.86
CA PRO A 150 22.57 -25.20 15.06
C PRO A 150 23.58 -24.07 14.97
N ASP A 151 23.99 -23.65 13.76
CA ASP A 151 24.95 -22.57 13.57
C ASP A 151 24.36 -21.21 13.94
N THR A 152 25.25 -20.31 14.41
CA THR A 152 24.95 -18.90 14.71
C THR A 152 25.77 -17.94 13.85
N HIS A 153 26.57 -18.46 12.92
CA HIS A 153 27.55 -17.72 12.13
C HIS A 153 26.99 -17.09 10.85
N PHE A 154 25.69 -17.04 10.69
CA PHE A 154 25.01 -16.56 9.46
C PHE A 154 25.33 -15.10 9.16
N TRP A 155 25.47 -14.25 10.19
CA TRP A 155 25.59 -12.80 10.05
C TRP A 155 27.01 -12.34 10.38
N TRP A 156 27.98 -12.80 9.59
CA TRP A 156 29.41 -12.58 9.80
C TRP A 156 29.95 -11.21 9.37
N TRP A 157 29.05 -10.32 8.87
CA TRP A 157 29.39 -8.95 8.48
C TRP A 157 28.31 -7.96 8.93
N ALA A 158 28.70 -6.69 9.13
CA ALA A 158 27.83 -5.66 9.72
C ALA A 158 26.55 -5.41 8.93
N ASP A 159 26.61 -5.48 7.60
CA ASP A 159 25.46 -5.25 6.71
C ASP A 159 24.34 -6.26 6.97
N ALA A 160 24.66 -7.52 7.31
CA ALA A 160 23.69 -8.56 7.63
C ALA A 160 22.75 -8.16 8.78
N LEU A 161 23.22 -7.34 9.71
CA LEU A 161 22.40 -6.88 10.83
C LEU A 161 21.22 -5.97 10.39
N TYR A 162 21.32 -5.29 9.26
CA TYR A 162 20.18 -4.62 8.64
C TYR A 162 19.36 -5.56 7.75
N MET A 163 20.06 -6.45 7.02
CA MET A 163 19.41 -7.33 6.05
C MET A 163 18.43 -8.29 6.73
N VAL A 164 18.85 -8.91 7.84
CA VAL A 164 18.14 -10.06 8.43
C VAL A 164 17.50 -9.80 9.79
N MET A 165 18.11 -9.02 10.69
CA MET A 165 17.51 -8.80 12.02
C MET A 165 16.06 -8.30 11.95
N PRO A 166 15.71 -7.31 11.09
CA PRO A 166 14.32 -6.88 10.95
C PRO A 166 13.40 -7.96 10.34
N VAL A 167 13.94 -8.89 9.54
CA VAL A 167 13.15 -10.03 9.05
C VAL A 167 12.73 -10.93 10.21
N MET A 168 13.64 -11.22 11.15
CA MET A 168 13.33 -12.04 12.31
C MET A 168 12.24 -11.43 13.20
N THR A 169 12.29 -10.12 13.47
CA THR A 169 11.24 -9.46 14.26
C THR A 169 9.91 -9.43 13.51
N LYS A 170 9.91 -9.18 12.19
CA LYS A 170 8.70 -9.24 11.36
C LYS A 170 8.12 -10.65 11.29
N MET A 171 8.96 -11.69 11.24
CA MET A 171 8.50 -13.08 11.30
C MET A 171 7.85 -13.41 12.64
N TYR A 172 8.41 -12.92 13.75
CA TYR A 172 7.75 -13.01 15.05
C TYR A 172 6.39 -12.30 15.05
N CYS A 173 6.32 -11.07 14.56
CA CYS A 173 5.04 -10.33 14.47
C CYS A 173 4.00 -11.06 13.60
N LEU A 174 4.46 -11.74 12.54
CA LEU A 174 3.60 -12.47 11.62
C LEU A 174 3.06 -13.78 12.21
N THR A 175 3.89 -14.50 12.99
CA THR A 175 3.59 -15.87 13.42
C THR A 175 3.29 -16.02 14.92
N GLY A 176 3.76 -15.08 15.73
CA GLY A 176 3.76 -15.19 17.19
C GLY A 176 4.81 -16.18 17.74
N ASP A 177 5.65 -16.77 16.89
CA ASP A 177 6.60 -17.81 17.32
C ASP A 177 7.88 -17.19 17.87
N GLN A 178 8.14 -17.48 19.14
CA GLN A 178 9.28 -16.98 19.92
C GLN A 178 10.64 -17.42 19.34
N MET A 179 10.70 -18.53 18.57
CA MET A 179 11.94 -19.02 18.01
C MET A 179 12.68 -17.97 17.15
N TYR A 180 11.94 -17.08 16.47
CA TYR A 180 12.54 -16.02 15.66
C TYR A 180 13.29 -14.99 16.51
N LEU A 181 12.75 -14.61 17.66
CA LEU A 181 13.42 -13.68 18.58
C LEU A 181 14.61 -14.33 19.30
N ASP A 182 14.49 -15.62 19.65
CA ASP A 182 15.57 -16.34 20.32
C ASP A 182 16.74 -16.56 19.35
N LYS A 183 16.48 -16.92 18.09
CA LYS A 183 17.53 -17.04 17.06
C LYS A 183 18.14 -15.69 16.69
N LEU A 184 17.31 -14.64 16.57
CA LEU A 184 17.80 -13.27 16.43
C LEU A 184 18.83 -12.93 17.52
N TYR A 185 18.51 -13.23 18.77
CA TYR A 185 19.39 -12.95 19.89
C TYR A 185 20.70 -13.74 19.83
N GLU A 186 20.65 -15.04 19.51
CA GLU A 186 21.83 -15.89 19.38
C GLU A 186 22.77 -15.40 18.27
N ASN A 187 22.23 -15.18 17.06
CA ASN A 187 23.01 -14.73 15.90
C ASN A 187 23.57 -13.32 16.15
N PHE A 188 22.77 -12.42 16.76
CA PHE A 188 23.23 -11.08 17.11
C PHE A 188 24.39 -11.10 18.09
N LEU A 189 24.31 -11.90 19.17
CA LEU A 189 25.41 -12.00 20.15
C LEU A 189 26.70 -12.49 19.52
N TRP A 190 26.61 -13.45 18.60
CA TRP A 190 27.78 -13.92 17.89
C TRP A 190 28.38 -12.82 17.00
N SER A 191 27.57 -12.15 16.20
CA SER A 191 28.00 -11.04 15.33
C SER A 191 28.58 -9.88 16.13
N ASP A 192 27.96 -9.55 17.25
CA ASP A 192 28.39 -8.51 18.18
C ASP A 192 29.76 -8.86 18.78
N SER A 193 29.96 -10.11 19.23
CA SER A 193 31.23 -10.58 19.75
C SER A 193 32.37 -10.57 18.73
N LEU A 194 32.04 -10.72 17.44
CA LEU A 194 33.00 -10.69 16.34
C LEU A 194 33.40 -9.26 15.95
N MET A 195 32.44 -8.35 15.83
CA MET A 195 32.64 -7.09 15.13
C MET A 195 32.60 -5.84 16.02
N TRP A 196 32.05 -5.93 17.24
CA TRP A 196 31.92 -4.75 18.10
C TRP A 196 33.26 -4.31 18.70
N ASP A 197 33.63 -3.05 18.47
CA ASP A 197 34.78 -2.42 19.15
C ASP A 197 34.28 -1.53 20.29
N LYS A 198 34.50 -2.02 21.51
CA LYS A 198 34.03 -1.36 22.74
C LYS A 198 34.62 0.04 22.95
N GLU A 199 35.87 0.27 22.52
CA GLU A 199 36.59 1.52 22.75
C GLU A 199 36.02 2.62 21.84
N SER A 200 35.83 2.32 20.54
CA SER A 200 35.28 3.25 19.56
C SER A 200 33.75 3.30 19.54
N GLN A 201 33.09 2.35 20.15
CA GLN A 201 31.63 2.13 20.11
C GLN A 201 31.13 2.06 18.67
N LEU A 202 31.85 1.34 17.81
CA LEU A 202 31.58 1.15 16.39
C LEU A 202 31.75 -0.32 16.00
N TYR A 203 31.26 -0.69 14.82
CA TYR A 203 31.40 -2.03 14.28
C TYR A 203 32.47 -2.09 13.17
N TYR A 204 33.41 -3.03 13.29
CA TYR A 204 34.15 -3.45 12.11
C TYR A 204 33.19 -4.05 11.07
N ARG A 205 33.48 -3.86 9.79
CA ARG A 205 32.60 -4.39 8.73
C ARG A 205 32.47 -5.93 8.81
N ASP A 206 33.60 -6.61 9.06
CA ASP A 206 33.67 -8.06 9.29
C ASP A 206 35.00 -8.43 9.92
N GLY A 207 35.21 -9.75 10.19
CA GLY A 207 36.40 -10.28 10.80
C GLY A 207 37.73 -10.01 10.07
N LYS A 208 37.69 -9.59 8.77
CA LYS A 208 38.88 -9.20 8.02
C LYS A 208 39.45 -7.84 8.45
N TYR A 209 38.61 -6.98 9.02
CA TYR A 209 39.00 -5.59 9.33
C TYR A 209 39.35 -5.36 10.80
N ILE A 210 39.36 -6.40 11.63
CA ILE A 210 39.62 -6.27 13.05
C ILE A 210 41.10 -5.88 13.28
N TRP A 211 41.30 -4.69 13.86
CA TRP A 211 42.63 -4.21 14.25
C TRP A 211 43.16 -4.99 15.44
N PRO A 212 44.52 -5.24 15.55
CA PRO A 212 45.59 -4.85 14.63
C PRO A 212 45.95 -5.89 13.57
N LYS A 213 45.13 -6.91 13.35
CA LYS A 213 45.44 -8.00 12.41
C LYS A 213 45.63 -7.49 10.99
N VAL A 214 44.85 -6.49 10.60
CA VAL A 214 44.92 -5.86 9.29
C VAL A 214 45.06 -4.35 9.47
N LYS A 215 45.96 -3.74 8.73
CA LYS A 215 46.08 -2.28 8.61
C LYS A 215 44.94 -1.78 7.73
N THR A 216 44.10 -0.99 8.28
CA THR A 216 42.86 -0.63 7.65
C THR A 216 42.70 0.87 7.42
N SER A 217 43.32 1.72 8.22
CA SER A 217 43.34 3.18 8.02
C SER A 217 44.71 3.70 7.56
N CYS A 218 44.72 4.89 6.95
CA CYS A 218 45.94 5.53 6.42
C CYS A 218 46.97 5.87 7.52
N ASP A 219 46.53 6.05 8.74
CA ASP A 219 47.35 6.25 9.92
C ASP A 219 47.80 4.94 10.63
N GLY A 220 47.39 3.78 10.08
CA GLY A 220 47.65 2.47 10.65
C GLY A 220 46.72 2.09 11.80
N GLY A 221 45.68 2.89 12.09
CA GLY A 221 44.70 2.69 13.13
C GLY A 221 43.53 1.79 12.72
N LYS A 222 42.47 1.84 13.54
CA LYS A 222 41.19 1.16 13.29
C LYS A 222 40.45 1.82 12.12
N SER A 223 39.79 1.02 11.27
CA SER A 223 38.94 1.53 10.21
C SER A 223 37.48 1.09 10.41
N PHE A 224 36.60 2.07 10.45
CA PHE A 224 35.16 1.85 10.52
C PHE A 224 34.50 2.53 9.33
N TRP A 225 33.58 1.83 8.71
CA TRP A 225 32.96 2.23 7.45
C TRP A 225 31.55 2.81 7.71
N ALA A 226 31.32 4.06 7.33
CA ALA A 226 30.09 4.78 7.62
C ALA A 226 28.83 4.01 7.18
N ARG A 227 28.81 3.42 5.99
CA ARG A 227 27.66 2.61 5.57
C ARG A 227 27.53 1.31 6.38
N GLY A 228 28.65 0.68 6.78
CA GLY A 228 28.64 -0.51 7.65
C GLY A 228 27.96 -0.23 8.97
N ASP A 229 28.44 0.77 9.72
CA ASP A 229 27.81 1.20 10.97
C ASP A 229 26.39 1.75 10.77
N GLY A 230 26.14 2.38 9.62
CA GLY A 230 24.81 2.86 9.23
C GLY A 230 23.79 1.74 9.14
N TRP A 231 24.16 0.62 8.52
CA TRP A 231 23.33 -0.57 8.46
C TRP A 231 22.97 -1.08 9.86
N VAL A 232 23.95 -1.14 10.76
CA VAL A 232 23.72 -1.67 12.11
C VAL A 232 22.80 -0.76 12.90
N LEU A 233 23.03 0.56 12.91
CA LEU A 233 22.19 1.50 13.66
C LEU A 233 20.73 1.49 13.16
N ALA A 234 20.55 1.52 11.84
CA ALA A 234 19.23 1.45 11.22
C ALA A 234 18.55 0.08 11.46
N GLY A 235 19.32 -1.02 11.41
CA GLY A 235 18.84 -2.36 11.73
C GLY A 235 18.34 -2.49 13.17
N LEU A 236 19.11 -1.98 14.14
CA LEU A 236 18.72 -1.94 15.55
C LEU A 236 17.46 -1.09 15.79
N ALA A 237 17.33 0.06 15.12
CA ALA A 237 16.11 0.89 15.20
C ALA A 237 14.88 0.09 14.73
N LYS A 238 14.95 -0.58 13.55
CA LYS A 238 13.86 -1.41 13.01
C LYS A 238 13.53 -2.59 13.95
N VAL A 239 14.54 -3.27 14.48
CA VAL A 239 14.36 -4.36 15.44
C VAL A 239 13.62 -3.87 16.69
N LEU A 240 14.05 -2.76 17.25
CA LEU A 240 13.43 -2.20 18.46
C LEU A 240 12.03 -1.63 18.20
N ALA A 241 11.70 -1.28 16.98
CA ALA A 241 10.33 -0.90 16.59
C ALA A 241 9.36 -2.09 16.67
N ASP A 242 9.75 -3.24 16.14
CA ASP A 242 8.91 -4.45 16.03
C ASP A 242 8.99 -5.38 17.25
N MET A 243 10.12 -5.40 17.98
CA MET A 243 10.37 -6.30 19.11
C MET A 243 9.45 -5.97 20.30
N PRO A 244 8.79 -6.97 20.95
CA PRO A 244 7.96 -6.73 22.13
C PRO A 244 8.72 -6.03 23.25
N LYS A 245 8.04 -5.13 23.95
CA LYS A 245 8.66 -4.36 25.06
C LYS A 245 9.07 -5.23 26.24
N ASP A 246 8.39 -6.34 26.44
CA ASP A 246 8.59 -7.33 27.50
C ASP A 246 9.49 -8.49 27.11
N TYR A 247 10.06 -8.50 25.90
CA TYR A 247 11.02 -9.53 25.51
C TYR A 247 12.25 -9.48 26.41
N LYS A 248 12.58 -10.60 27.05
CA LYS A 248 13.60 -10.71 28.11
C LYS A 248 14.98 -10.14 27.72
N ASN A 249 15.39 -10.30 26.46
CA ASN A 249 16.70 -9.88 25.96
C ASN A 249 16.67 -8.50 25.27
N ARG A 250 15.51 -7.84 25.17
CA ARG A 250 15.39 -6.50 24.59
C ARG A 250 16.39 -5.47 25.17
N PRO A 251 16.69 -5.45 26.49
CA PRO A 251 17.64 -4.49 27.06
C PRO A 251 19.02 -4.50 26.39
N ILE A 252 19.48 -5.64 25.87
CA ILE A 252 20.79 -5.78 25.20
C ILE A 252 20.78 -4.99 23.87
N PHE A 253 19.73 -5.12 23.09
CA PHE A 253 19.56 -4.35 21.84
C PHE A 253 19.44 -2.85 22.13
N VAL A 254 18.72 -2.46 23.17
CA VAL A 254 18.59 -1.05 23.59
C VAL A 254 19.95 -0.48 24.01
N GLN A 255 20.73 -1.22 24.77
CA GLN A 255 22.07 -0.81 25.21
C GLN A 255 22.97 -0.61 23.97
N ARG A 256 23.05 -1.61 23.08
CA ARG A 256 23.90 -1.55 21.89
C ARG A 256 23.49 -0.43 20.96
N PHE A 257 22.20 -0.20 20.79
CA PHE A 257 21.69 0.94 20.00
C PHE A 257 22.19 2.28 20.56
N LYS A 258 22.17 2.47 21.88
CA LYS A 258 22.62 3.70 22.52
C LYS A 258 24.15 3.88 22.41
N GLU A 259 24.90 2.83 22.69
CA GLU A 259 26.35 2.86 22.60
C GLU A 259 26.82 3.15 21.17
N LEU A 260 26.22 2.50 20.16
CA LEU A 260 26.52 2.77 18.76
C LEU A 260 26.14 4.20 18.36
N ALA A 261 24.99 4.72 18.81
CA ALA A 261 24.61 6.11 18.56
C ALA A 261 25.63 7.11 19.16
N ASP A 262 26.21 6.80 20.31
CA ASP A 262 27.24 7.60 20.93
C ASP A 262 28.51 7.62 20.08
N GLY A 263 29.00 6.46 19.65
CA GLY A 263 30.16 6.35 18.75
C GLY A 263 29.95 7.05 17.43
N VAL A 264 28.77 6.89 16.84
CA VAL A 264 28.40 7.55 15.56
C VAL A 264 28.44 9.08 15.71
N VAL A 265 27.80 9.64 16.74
CA VAL A 265 27.77 11.09 16.94
C VAL A 265 29.19 11.67 17.16
N ALA A 266 30.08 10.92 17.82
CA ALA A 266 31.46 11.34 18.04
C ALA A 266 32.25 11.49 16.74
N CYS A 267 31.86 10.80 15.68
CA CYS A 267 32.56 10.80 14.37
C CYS A 267 31.96 11.77 13.34
N GLN A 268 30.88 12.52 13.66
CA GLN A 268 30.24 13.43 12.72
C GLN A 268 31.17 14.58 12.32
N ARG A 269 31.24 14.86 11.02
CA ARG A 269 32.00 16.00 10.49
C ARG A 269 31.28 17.32 10.75
N PRO A 270 32.01 18.44 10.83
CA PRO A 270 31.42 19.76 11.07
C PRO A 270 30.29 20.13 10.09
N ASP A 271 30.41 19.71 8.81
CA ASP A 271 29.44 19.93 7.74
C ASP A 271 28.21 19.02 7.83
N GLY A 272 28.13 18.15 8.84
CA GLY A 272 26.97 17.35 9.17
C GLY A 272 26.93 15.95 8.55
N TYR A 273 27.78 15.63 7.60
CA TYR A 273 27.90 14.27 7.04
C TYR A 273 28.88 13.40 7.84
N TRP A 274 28.94 12.13 7.51
CA TRP A 274 30.01 11.21 7.86
C TRP A 274 30.79 10.87 6.60
N SER A 275 32.13 10.92 6.72
CA SER A 275 33.01 10.45 5.67
C SER A 275 32.98 8.93 5.57
N ARG A 276 33.36 8.37 4.43
CA ARG A 276 33.39 6.91 4.21
C ARG A 276 34.17 6.18 5.30
N SER A 277 35.34 6.69 5.70
CA SER A 277 36.06 6.27 6.89
C SER A 277 35.69 7.17 8.07
N MET A 278 35.12 6.58 9.12
CA MET A 278 34.58 7.38 10.22
C MET A 278 35.64 8.03 11.09
N LEU A 279 36.76 7.34 11.38
CA LEU A 279 37.83 7.88 12.23
C LEU A 279 38.88 8.63 11.41
N CYS A 280 39.29 8.14 10.25
CA CYS A 280 40.34 8.71 9.43
C CYS A 280 39.80 9.21 8.08
N GLU A 281 39.44 10.49 7.98
CA GLU A 281 38.94 11.09 6.75
C GLU A 281 39.92 10.96 5.59
N GLY A 282 41.24 10.96 5.89
CA GLY A 282 42.29 10.80 4.88
C GLY A 282 42.22 9.51 4.06
N ASP A 283 41.60 8.46 4.58
CA ASP A 283 41.41 7.19 3.86
C ASP A 283 40.52 7.36 2.61
N ALA A 284 39.45 8.14 2.75
CA ALA A 284 38.47 8.34 1.67
C ALA A 284 37.71 9.65 1.96
N PRO A 285 38.28 10.80 1.59
CA PRO A 285 37.76 12.11 1.95
C PRO A 285 36.42 12.42 1.27
N GLY A 286 35.68 13.30 1.93
CA GLY A 286 34.38 13.79 1.45
C GLY A 286 33.19 12.99 1.98
N PRO A 287 31.97 13.46 1.64
CA PRO A 287 30.73 12.92 2.18
C PRO A 287 30.41 11.51 1.67
N GLU A 288 29.65 10.77 2.51
CA GLU A 288 29.03 9.51 2.13
C GLU A 288 27.55 9.54 2.53
N THR A 289 26.67 9.63 1.53
CA THR A 289 25.25 9.89 1.77
C THR A 289 24.50 8.70 2.37
N SER A 290 24.80 7.46 1.97
CA SER A 290 24.04 6.31 2.45
C SER A 290 24.23 6.08 3.95
N GLY A 291 25.48 6.10 4.45
CA GLY A 291 25.78 6.02 5.88
C GLY A 291 25.20 7.21 6.65
N THR A 292 25.38 8.43 6.12
CA THR A 292 24.81 9.65 6.73
C THR A 292 23.28 9.54 6.86
N ALA A 293 22.59 9.03 5.86
CA ALA A 293 21.13 8.87 5.89
C ALA A 293 20.69 7.80 6.91
N PHE A 294 21.35 6.65 6.97
CA PHE A 294 21.06 5.64 7.99
C PHE A 294 21.33 6.14 9.40
N PHE A 295 22.39 6.92 9.61
CA PHE A 295 22.66 7.53 10.91
C PHE A 295 21.59 8.55 11.28
N CYS A 296 21.19 9.43 10.34
CA CYS A 296 20.12 10.39 10.56
C CYS A 296 18.83 9.68 10.95
N TYR A 297 18.43 8.66 10.18
CA TYR A 297 17.26 7.82 10.49
C TYR A 297 17.33 7.21 11.89
N GLY A 298 18.42 6.53 12.23
CA GLY A 298 18.56 5.87 13.53
C GLY A 298 18.58 6.85 14.71
N LEU A 299 19.24 8.00 14.56
CA LEU A 299 19.27 9.05 15.58
C LEU A 299 17.90 9.70 15.78
N GLU A 300 17.21 10.07 14.70
CA GLU A 300 15.85 10.63 14.75
C GLU A 300 14.88 9.64 15.38
N TRP A 301 14.91 8.37 14.94
CA TRP A 301 14.12 7.31 15.54
C TRP A 301 14.38 7.18 17.05
N GLY A 302 15.66 7.17 17.44
CA GLY A 302 16.06 7.09 18.84
C GLY A 302 15.54 8.24 19.70
N VAL A 303 15.56 9.48 19.18
CA VAL A 303 15.00 10.66 19.84
C VAL A 303 13.47 10.59 19.86
N ASN A 304 12.85 10.23 18.75
CA ASN A 304 11.40 10.12 18.64
C ASN A 304 10.80 9.10 19.62
N HIS A 305 11.53 8.01 19.88
CA HIS A 305 11.07 6.95 20.80
C HIS A 305 11.64 7.08 22.21
N GLY A 306 12.38 8.17 22.49
CA GLY A 306 12.89 8.50 23.84
C GLY A 306 14.08 7.67 24.32
N TYR A 307 14.72 6.92 23.42
CA TYR A 307 15.95 6.18 23.71
C TYR A 307 17.17 7.09 23.80
N LEU A 308 17.23 8.12 22.93
CA LEU A 308 18.30 9.12 22.90
C LEU A 308 17.78 10.46 23.44
N LYS A 309 18.57 11.10 24.31
CA LYS A 309 18.20 12.37 24.96
C LYS A 309 19.39 13.31 25.02
N GLY A 310 19.14 14.59 24.81
CA GLY A 310 20.15 15.66 24.95
C GLY A 310 20.56 16.28 23.62
N GLU A 311 21.09 17.50 23.73
CA GLU A 311 21.41 18.37 22.60
C GLU A 311 22.44 17.79 21.64
N ARG A 312 23.34 16.91 22.12
CA ARG A 312 24.34 16.29 21.23
C ARG A 312 23.69 15.49 20.07
N TYR A 313 22.59 14.78 20.33
CA TYR A 313 21.89 14.02 19.31
C TYR A 313 21.05 14.92 18.40
N THR A 314 20.32 15.86 18.99
CA THR A 314 19.51 16.80 18.19
C THR A 314 20.37 17.69 17.31
N ASN A 315 21.53 18.16 17.78
CA ASN A 315 22.49 18.90 16.98
C ASN A 315 23.09 18.06 15.83
N ALA A 316 23.37 16.78 16.09
CA ALA A 316 23.85 15.88 15.07
C ALA A 316 22.78 15.62 13.99
N ILE A 317 21.53 15.42 14.39
CA ILE A 317 20.38 15.26 13.51
C ILE A 317 20.21 16.50 12.61
N GLU A 318 20.17 17.71 13.20
CA GLU A 318 19.98 18.95 12.43
C GLU A 318 21.07 19.17 11.38
N LYS A 319 22.33 18.89 11.73
CA LYS A 319 23.46 18.98 10.79
C LYS A 319 23.35 17.92 9.68
N ALA A 320 23.03 16.67 10.04
CA ALA A 320 22.88 15.59 9.07
C ALA A 320 21.72 15.87 8.10
N TRP A 321 20.58 16.30 8.62
CA TRP A 321 19.46 16.63 7.77
C TRP A 321 19.75 17.82 6.83
N LYS A 322 20.44 18.84 7.31
CA LYS A 322 20.89 19.96 6.46
C LYS A 322 21.74 19.46 5.29
N TYR A 323 22.70 18.55 5.55
CA TYR A 323 23.50 17.95 4.47
C TYR A 323 22.61 17.14 3.52
N LEU A 324 21.72 16.27 4.02
CA LEU A 324 20.87 15.39 3.24
C LEU A 324 19.88 16.16 2.35
N SER A 325 19.34 17.28 2.84
CA SER A 325 18.33 18.06 2.12
C SER A 325 18.92 19.13 1.18
N THR A 326 20.20 19.51 1.33
CA THR A 326 20.79 20.59 0.53
C THR A 326 21.92 20.15 -0.39
N LYS A 327 22.82 19.28 0.08
CA LYS A 327 23.97 18.83 -0.71
C LYS A 327 23.76 17.46 -1.34
N ALA A 328 23.23 16.50 -0.60
CA ALA A 328 22.96 15.16 -1.10
C ALA A 328 21.80 15.15 -2.12
N LEU A 329 20.73 15.87 -1.82
CA LEU A 329 19.60 16.04 -2.73
C LEU A 329 19.95 16.99 -3.87
N GLN A 330 19.82 16.52 -5.10
CA GLN A 330 20.09 17.29 -6.32
C GLN A 330 18.81 18.03 -6.79
N PRO A 331 18.95 19.07 -7.60
CA PRO A 331 17.82 19.87 -8.10
C PRO A 331 16.76 19.05 -8.84
N ASP A 332 17.15 17.98 -9.53
CA ASP A 332 16.24 17.09 -10.26
C ASP A 332 15.49 16.10 -9.38
N GLY A 333 15.87 15.94 -8.12
CA GLY A 333 15.28 14.98 -7.16
C GLY A 333 16.15 13.75 -6.93
N SER A 334 17.28 13.60 -7.62
CA SER A 334 18.20 12.50 -7.38
C SER A 334 19.00 12.66 -6.08
N ILE A 335 19.47 11.56 -5.51
CA ILE A 335 20.31 11.54 -4.31
C ILE A 335 21.75 11.22 -4.71
N GLY A 336 22.61 12.22 -4.61
CA GLY A 336 24.03 12.12 -4.95
C GLY A 336 24.93 11.74 -3.76
N TYR A 337 26.23 11.70 -4.02
CA TYR A 337 27.30 11.42 -3.05
C TYR A 337 27.18 10.06 -2.35
N VAL A 338 26.63 9.06 -3.03
CA VAL A 338 26.54 7.69 -2.53
C VAL A 338 27.79 6.92 -2.96
N GLN A 339 28.51 6.36 -2.00
CA GLN A 339 29.62 5.45 -2.33
C GLN A 339 29.07 4.24 -3.11
N PRO A 340 29.61 3.88 -4.28
CA PRO A 340 29.23 2.66 -4.98
C PRO A 340 29.37 1.39 -4.12
N ILE A 341 28.86 0.27 -4.61
CA ILE A 341 28.99 -1.03 -3.95
C ILE A 341 30.43 -1.28 -3.52
N GLY A 342 30.62 -1.68 -2.27
CA GLY A 342 31.92 -1.92 -1.65
C GLY A 342 31.76 -2.45 -0.23
N GLU A 343 32.86 -2.82 0.40
CA GLU A 343 32.92 -3.41 1.74
C GLU A 343 33.77 -2.60 2.74
N LYS A 344 34.29 -1.46 2.29
CA LYS A 344 35.20 -0.59 3.09
C LYS A 344 35.21 0.82 2.55
N PRO A 345 35.79 1.80 3.28
CA PRO A 345 36.19 3.08 2.71
C PRO A 345 37.12 2.84 1.52
N ASP A 346 36.77 3.34 0.33
CA ASP A 346 37.54 3.12 -0.86
C ASP A 346 37.88 4.45 -1.57
N PRO A 347 39.13 4.96 -1.49
CA PRO A 347 39.51 6.21 -2.09
C PRO A 347 39.53 6.15 -3.63
N THR A 348 39.60 4.96 -4.22
CA THR A 348 39.59 4.77 -5.66
C THR A 348 38.21 4.95 -6.30
N LYS A 349 37.14 4.91 -5.52
CA LYS A 349 35.79 5.13 -6.00
C LYS A 349 35.47 6.62 -6.03
N THR A 350 35.03 7.10 -7.16
CA THR A 350 34.52 8.47 -7.29
C THR A 350 33.20 8.59 -6.56
N VAL A 351 33.08 9.60 -5.68
CA VAL A 351 31.86 9.94 -4.96
C VAL A 351 31.59 11.43 -5.13
N ASN A 352 30.57 11.76 -5.90
CA ASN A 352 30.17 13.14 -6.24
C ASN A 352 28.65 13.24 -6.37
N GLU A 353 28.14 14.39 -6.80
CA GLU A 353 26.73 14.69 -6.97
C GLU A 353 25.99 13.72 -7.91
N LYS A 354 26.71 13.05 -8.83
CA LYS A 354 26.15 12.07 -9.78
C LYS A 354 26.20 10.63 -9.27
N SER A 355 26.87 10.39 -8.16
CA SER A 355 27.04 9.05 -7.60
C SER A 355 25.75 8.63 -6.87
N GLN A 356 24.92 7.86 -7.54
CA GLN A 356 23.61 7.38 -7.06
C GLN A 356 23.61 5.87 -6.86
N ALA A 357 22.78 5.37 -5.95
CA ALA A 357 22.51 3.93 -5.80
C ALA A 357 21.13 3.71 -5.14
N PRO A 358 20.46 2.56 -5.43
CA PRO A 358 19.14 2.25 -4.86
C PRO A 358 19.13 2.32 -3.32
N PHE A 359 20.12 1.70 -2.69
CA PHE A 359 20.25 1.68 -1.23
C PHE A 359 20.49 3.09 -0.63
N GLY A 360 21.11 4.00 -1.35
CA GLY A 360 21.30 5.40 -0.93
C GLY A 360 19.98 6.17 -0.94
N THR A 361 19.19 6.01 -2.00
CA THR A 361 17.83 6.58 -2.08
C THR A 361 16.91 5.98 -1.02
N GLY A 362 16.96 4.65 -0.82
CA GLY A 362 16.19 3.98 0.24
C GLY A 362 16.54 4.49 1.65
N ALA A 363 17.82 4.66 1.95
CA ALA A 363 18.27 5.23 3.23
C ALA A 363 17.80 6.69 3.40
N TRP A 364 17.88 7.48 2.35
CA TRP A 364 17.40 8.87 2.37
C TRP A 364 15.89 8.94 2.65
N LEU A 365 15.09 8.07 2.01
CA LEU A 365 13.64 7.99 2.26
C LEU A 365 13.33 7.61 3.71
N LEU A 366 14.07 6.66 4.31
CA LEU A 366 13.94 6.32 5.72
C LEU A 366 14.20 7.54 6.61
N ALA A 367 15.30 8.26 6.39
CA ALA A 367 15.64 9.46 7.14
C ALA A 367 14.59 10.56 6.97
N ALA A 368 14.17 10.84 5.74
CA ALA A 368 13.18 11.87 5.45
C ALA A 368 11.82 11.58 6.11
N CYS A 369 11.36 10.32 6.07
CA CYS A 369 10.11 9.92 6.74
C CYS A 369 10.22 10.10 8.27
N GLU A 370 11.34 9.72 8.86
CA GLU A 370 11.54 9.87 10.29
C GLU A 370 11.73 11.35 10.67
N ARG A 371 12.31 12.16 9.79
CA ARG A 371 12.40 13.62 9.95
C ARG A 371 11.02 14.26 10.07
N VAL A 372 10.05 13.87 9.25
CA VAL A 372 8.68 14.37 9.36
C VAL A 372 8.10 14.09 10.74
N ARG A 373 8.29 12.88 11.27
CA ARG A 373 7.85 12.49 12.62
C ARG A 373 8.57 13.31 13.70
N TYR A 374 9.88 13.50 13.54
CA TYR A 374 10.71 14.29 14.45
C TYR A 374 10.25 15.76 14.52
N LEU A 375 10.01 16.37 13.37
CA LEU A 375 9.55 17.76 13.30
C LEU A 375 8.17 17.95 13.94
N ASN A 376 7.25 17.04 13.70
CA ASN A 376 5.90 17.10 14.28
C ASN A 376 5.93 16.91 15.81
N LYS A 377 6.77 16.02 16.32
CA LYS A 377 6.98 15.87 17.76
C LYS A 377 7.63 17.14 18.37
N THR A 378 8.59 17.72 17.67
CA THR A 378 9.30 18.93 18.14
C THR A 378 8.39 20.14 18.12
N ALA A 379 7.56 20.33 17.11
CA ALA A 379 6.52 21.35 17.07
C ALA A 379 5.53 21.21 18.24
N SER A 380 5.41 20.01 18.84
CA SER A 380 4.53 19.72 19.97
C SER A 380 5.10 20.06 21.35
N THR A 381 6.39 20.37 21.46
CA THR A 381 7.11 20.49 22.75
C THR A 381 7.75 21.86 22.99
N ASP A 382 7.37 22.91 22.28
CA ASP A 382 7.97 24.26 22.36
C ASP A 382 9.50 24.28 22.14
N GLY A 383 10.03 23.28 21.45
CA GLY A 383 11.44 23.21 21.09
C GLY A 383 12.42 22.92 22.23
N LYS A 384 11.94 22.64 23.44
CA LYS A 384 12.80 22.32 24.60
C LYS A 384 12.75 20.82 24.91
N PRO A 385 13.86 20.10 24.82
CA PRO A 385 13.92 18.73 25.31
C PRO A 385 13.56 18.70 26.80
N GLY A 386 12.49 17.97 27.15
CA GLY A 386 12.01 17.84 28.53
C GLY A 386 11.01 18.92 28.99
N ALA A 387 10.59 19.87 28.15
CA ALA A 387 9.47 20.75 28.48
C ALA A 387 8.17 19.92 28.63
N PRO A 388 7.27 20.28 29.56
CA PRO A 388 5.98 19.62 29.65
C PRO A 388 5.27 19.77 28.30
N ARG A 389 4.74 18.64 27.77
CA ARG A 389 3.92 18.65 26.56
C ARG A 389 2.87 19.75 26.71
N LEU A 390 2.81 20.71 25.78
CA LEU A 390 1.62 21.54 25.63
C LEU A 390 0.43 20.61 25.72
N ALA A 391 -0.46 20.88 26.65
CA ALA A 391 -1.53 19.97 27.01
C ALA A 391 -2.18 19.39 25.76
N THR A 392 -2.30 18.08 25.74
CA THR A 392 -2.92 17.28 24.65
C THR A 392 -4.29 17.82 24.18
N SER A 393 -4.88 18.75 24.92
CA SER A 393 -6.12 19.46 24.63
C SER A 393 -6.14 20.25 23.31
N PHE A 394 -5.00 20.61 22.74
CA PHE A 394 -4.93 21.43 21.51
C PHE A 394 -4.70 20.62 20.22
N ARG A 395 -4.57 19.32 20.29
CA ARG A 395 -4.20 18.45 19.15
C ARG A 395 -5.12 17.28 18.99
N HIS A 396 -6.35 17.46 19.32
CA HIS A 396 -7.42 16.51 19.03
C HIS A 396 -8.58 17.26 18.37
N MET A 397 -9.27 16.57 17.53
CA MET A 397 -10.51 17.00 16.90
C MET A 397 -11.58 16.00 17.28
N LYS A 398 -12.67 16.50 17.88
CA LYS A 398 -13.86 15.68 18.11
C LYS A 398 -14.80 15.83 16.92
N MET A 399 -15.43 14.73 16.57
CA MET A 399 -16.39 14.65 15.49
C MET A 399 -17.60 13.84 15.96
N THR A 400 -18.79 14.35 15.72
CA THR A 400 -20.03 13.63 15.95
C THR A 400 -20.69 13.34 14.61
N VAL A 401 -21.01 12.07 14.37
CA VAL A 401 -21.73 11.61 13.19
C VAL A 401 -23.12 11.17 13.60
N THR A 402 -24.15 11.70 12.94
CA THR A 402 -25.56 11.40 13.25
C THR A 402 -26.18 10.63 12.10
N ASN A 403 -26.84 9.54 12.41
CA ASN A 403 -27.71 8.77 11.52
C ASN A 403 -29.16 9.22 11.72
N PRO A 404 -29.75 10.01 10.81
CA PRO A 404 -31.15 10.42 10.93
C PRO A 404 -32.15 9.40 10.40
N THR A 405 -31.69 8.23 9.95
CA THR A 405 -32.55 7.20 9.36
C THR A 405 -32.95 6.12 10.34
N LYS A 406 -34.04 5.40 10.04
CA LYS A 406 -34.52 4.26 10.81
C LYS A 406 -33.75 2.96 10.55
N MET A 407 -32.60 3.05 9.89
CA MET A 407 -31.81 1.89 9.49
C MET A 407 -30.42 1.97 10.09
N GLU A 408 -29.84 0.82 10.31
CA GLU A 408 -28.41 0.68 10.61
C GLU A 408 -27.57 1.14 9.41
N ARG A 409 -26.49 1.87 9.67
CA ARG A 409 -25.62 2.42 8.64
C ARG A 409 -24.16 2.04 8.88
N GLN A 410 -23.54 1.50 7.84
CA GLN A 410 -22.10 1.27 7.77
C GLN A 410 -21.57 2.03 6.54
N ASP A 411 -21.17 3.26 6.77
CA ASP A 411 -20.78 4.16 5.69
C ASP A 411 -19.30 4.55 5.80
N VAL A 412 -18.74 5.01 4.70
CA VAL A 412 -17.49 5.75 4.67
C VAL A 412 -17.82 7.22 4.51
N ILE A 413 -17.48 8.03 5.52
CA ILE A 413 -17.66 9.48 5.47
C ILE A 413 -16.41 10.14 4.93
N GLU A 414 -16.58 11.32 4.31
CA GLU A 414 -15.52 12.12 3.73
C GLU A 414 -15.33 13.42 4.50
N LEU A 415 -14.10 13.69 4.92
CA LEU A 415 -13.67 14.94 5.52
C LEU A 415 -12.64 15.61 4.62
N ASP A 416 -12.54 16.94 4.68
CA ASP A 416 -11.42 17.64 4.07
C ASP A 416 -10.15 17.38 4.88
N ALA A 417 -9.17 16.68 4.29
CA ALA A 417 -7.94 16.29 4.99
C ALA A 417 -7.14 17.51 5.47
N LYS A 418 -7.13 18.60 4.68
CA LYS A 418 -6.42 19.83 5.05
C LYS A 418 -7.01 20.42 6.33
N THR A 419 -8.33 20.46 6.46
CA THR A 419 -9.01 20.93 7.68
C THR A 419 -8.60 20.12 8.91
N VAL A 420 -8.49 18.80 8.77
CA VAL A 420 -8.03 17.91 9.84
C VAL A 420 -6.57 18.21 10.20
N PHE A 421 -5.68 18.32 9.21
CA PHE A 421 -4.27 18.62 9.44
C PHE A 421 -4.06 19.97 10.14
N ASP A 422 -4.78 20.99 9.71
CA ASP A 422 -4.70 22.33 10.32
C ASP A 422 -5.18 22.31 11.78
N LYS A 423 -6.26 21.57 12.09
CA LYS A 423 -6.76 21.43 13.48
C LYS A 423 -5.80 20.62 14.36
N LEU A 424 -5.18 19.56 13.81
CA LEU A 424 -4.22 18.77 14.55
C LEU A 424 -2.83 19.40 14.63
N LEU A 425 -2.59 20.48 13.93
CA LEU A 425 -1.27 21.10 13.78
C LEU A 425 -0.23 20.06 13.30
N ILE A 426 -0.56 19.33 12.23
CA ILE A 426 0.34 18.43 11.52
C ILE A 426 0.52 18.88 10.07
N ALA A 427 1.65 18.52 9.49
CA ALA A 427 1.98 18.93 8.13
C ALA A 427 1.13 18.23 7.06
N GLY A 428 0.75 17.00 7.33
CA GLY A 428 0.06 16.08 6.41
C GLY A 428 0.51 14.64 6.66
N GLY A 429 0.08 13.75 5.79
CA GLY A 429 0.40 12.33 5.88
C GLY A 429 -0.29 11.61 7.04
N ARG A 430 0.08 10.35 7.23
CA ARG A 430 -0.54 9.45 8.20
C ARG A 430 0.15 9.55 9.57
N GLN A 431 -0.09 10.65 10.27
CA GLN A 431 0.51 10.97 11.58
C GLN A 431 -0.55 11.22 12.65
N PHE A 432 -1.69 10.63 12.51
CA PHE A 432 -2.80 10.69 13.45
C PHE A 432 -3.53 9.35 13.46
N VAL A 433 -4.32 9.14 14.49
CA VAL A 433 -5.23 8.00 14.62
C VAL A 433 -6.65 8.52 14.76
N VAL A 434 -7.62 7.76 14.26
CA VAL A 434 -9.04 7.99 14.46
C VAL A 434 -9.51 7.00 15.51
N LEU A 435 -10.05 7.49 16.60
CA LEU A 435 -10.55 6.69 17.72
C LEU A 435 -12.07 6.81 17.79
N ASP A 436 -12.75 5.71 18.01
CA ASP A 436 -14.19 5.69 18.34
C ASP A 436 -14.46 6.04 19.82
N GLU A 437 -15.71 5.97 20.24
CA GLU A 437 -16.15 6.28 21.61
C GLU A 437 -15.53 5.37 22.68
N ASP A 438 -15.11 4.15 22.31
CA ASP A 438 -14.41 3.18 23.16
C ASP A 438 -12.88 3.34 23.12
N ASN A 439 -12.36 4.37 22.45
CA ASN A 439 -10.95 4.60 22.18
C ASN A 439 -10.28 3.48 21.35
N VAL A 440 -11.04 2.77 20.53
CA VAL A 440 -10.51 1.80 19.58
C VAL A 440 -10.13 2.50 18.28
N GLU A 441 -8.91 2.22 17.81
CA GLU A 441 -8.40 2.79 16.57
C GLU A 441 -9.18 2.26 15.36
N GLN A 442 -9.78 3.17 14.60
CA GLN A 442 -10.53 2.92 13.39
C GLN A 442 -9.66 3.13 12.15
N PRO A 443 -9.79 2.26 11.12
CA PRO A 443 -9.12 2.47 9.85
C PRO A 443 -9.56 3.77 9.19
N TYR A 444 -8.61 4.44 8.55
CA TYR A 444 -8.88 5.60 7.71
C TYR A 444 -8.02 5.57 6.44
N GLN A 445 -8.41 6.37 5.46
CA GLN A 445 -7.68 6.49 4.20
C GLN A 445 -7.56 7.97 3.81
N LEU A 446 -6.38 8.37 3.39
CA LEU A 446 -6.16 9.64 2.70
C LEU A 446 -6.28 9.39 1.21
N THR A 447 -7.07 10.20 0.49
CA THR A 447 -7.27 10.08 -0.94
C THR A 447 -6.38 11.04 -1.72
N ARG A 448 -6.15 10.74 -3.00
CA ARG A 448 -5.34 11.56 -3.90
C ARG A 448 -5.94 12.97 -4.10
N ASP A 449 -7.25 13.11 -4.00
CA ASP A 449 -7.96 14.39 -4.10
C ASP A 449 -8.09 15.16 -2.78
N GLY A 450 -7.35 14.74 -1.74
CA GLY A 450 -7.24 15.47 -0.48
C GLY A 450 -8.39 15.24 0.50
N LYS A 451 -9.07 14.09 0.42
CA LYS A 451 -10.07 13.68 1.42
C LYS A 451 -9.44 12.78 2.48
N LEU A 452 -10.00 12.85 3.67
CA LEU A 452 -9.85 11.85 4.72
C LEU A 452 -11.14 11.02 4.76
N LEU A 453 -11.02 9.74 4.48
CA LEU A 453 -12.10 8.77 4.60
C LEU A 453 -12.06 8.14 5.98
N VAL A 454 -13.22 8.05 6.64
CA VAL A 454 -13.38 7.39 7.94
C VAL A 454 -14.59 6.46 7.86
N GLN A 455 -14.43 5.20 8.28
CA GLN A 455 -15.54 4.28 8.37
C GLN A 455 -16.31 4.51 9.66
N VAL A 456 -17.63 4.58 9.57
CA VAL A 456 -18.53 4.75 10.70
C VAL A 456 -19.58 3.65 10.72
N PHE A 457 -19.98 3.24 11.93
CA PHE A 457 -21.05 2.29 12.14
C PHE A 457 -22.05 2.93 13.10
N LEU A 458 -23.32 3.06 12.68
CA LEU A 458 -24.34 3.80 13.38
C LEU A 458 -25.66 3.00 13.44
N ARG A 459 -26.22 2.89 14.63
CA ARG A 459 -27.56 2.34 14.82
C ARG A 459 -28.62 3.29 14.25
N PRO A 460 -29.88 2.84 14.06
CA PRO A 460 -30.99 3.71 13.70
C PRO A 460 -31.12 4.90 14.65
N ASP A 461 -31.42 6.10 14.15
CA ASP A 461 -31.67 7.31 14.94
C ASP A 461 -30.59 7.57 16.02
N SER A 462 -29.32 7.31 15.73
CA SER A 462 -28.25 7.40 16.70
C SER A 462 -27.15 8.38 16.30
N LYS A 463 -26.28 8.64 17.26
CA LYS A 463 -25.05 9.42 17.07
C LYS A 463 -23.86 8.58 17.55
N ALA A 464 -22.72 8.75 16.92
CA ALA A 464 -21.45 8.23 17.38
C ALA A 464 -20.41 9.36 17.45
N GLU A 465 -19.57 9.33 18.47
CA GLU A 465 -18.47 10.29 18.65
C GLU A 465 -17.15 9.66 18.24
N PHE A 466 -16.33 10.44 17.54
CA PHE A 466 -14.99 10.07 17.16
C PHE A 466 -14.01 11.13 17.63
N GLN A 467 -12.78 10.69 17.90
CA GLN A 467 -11.67 11.58 18.19
C GLN A 467 -10.56 11.34 17.17
N ILE A 468 -10.06 12.41 16.57
CA ILE A 468 -8.89 12.36 15.71
C ILE A 468 -7.74 12.98 16.49
N VAL A 469 -6.70 12.20 16.77
CA VAL A 469 -5.58 12.61 17.62
C VAL A 469 -4.25 12.33 16.94
N THR A 470 -3.25 13.14 17.20
CA THR A 470 -1.90 12.90 16.68
C THR A 470 -1.33 11.58 17.21
N GLY A 471 -0.73 10.79 16.32
CA GLY A 471 -0.20 9.46 16.64
C GLY A 471 0.28 8.72 15.39
N GLU A 472 0.90 7.59 15.58
CA GLU A 472 1.29 6.70 14.48
C GLU A 472 0.20 5.62 14.31
N PRO A 473 -0.48 5.58 13.17
CA PRO A 473 -1.50 4.58 12.93
C PRO A 473 -0.89 3.20 12.68
N LYS A 474 -1.66 2.17 12.99
CA LYS A 474 -1.34 0.80 12.59
C LYS A 474 -1.28 0.66 11.07
N ALA A 475 -0.65 -0.40 10.58
CA ALA A 475 -0.79 -0.81 9.19
C ALA A 475 -2.21 -1.38 9.01
N TYR A 476 -3.02 -0.72 8.20
CA TYR A 476 -4.36 -1.20 7.87
C TYR A 476 -4.30 -2.14 6.67
N ARG A 477 -5.03 -3.27 6.77
CA ARG A 477 -5.25 -4.14 5.63
C ARG A 477 -6.02 -3.38 4.54
N LEU A 478 -5.62 -3.58 3.29
CA LEU A 478 -6.29 -2.99 2.14
C LEU A 478 -7.52 -3.83 1.78
N ASP A 479 -8.62 -3.61 2.49
CA ASP A 479 -9.87 -4.36 2.25
C ASP A 479 -10.53 -3.98 0.93
N CYS A 480 -10.25 -2.77 0.42
CA CYS A 480 -10.67 -2.28 -0.89
C CYS A 480 -9.45 -2.20 -1.81
N ASN A 481 -9.12 -3.30 -2.47
CA ASN A 481 -7.92 -3.39 -3.28
C ASN A 481 -8.19 -3.99 -4.65
N GLY A 482 -7.34 -3.64 -5.61
CA GLY A 482 -7.41 -4.18 -6.95
C GLY A 482 -6.11 -4.00 -7.70
N ARG A 483 -6.00 -4.70 -8.81
CA ARG A 483 -4.83 -4.65 -9.69
C ARG A 483 -5.15 -5.16 -11.10
N ILE A 484 -4.24 -4.88 -12.02
CA ILE A 484 -4.26 -5.45 -13.36
C ILE A 484 -3.43 -6.73 -13.34
N TYR A 485 -3.94 -7.79 -13.98
CA TYR A 485 -3.29 -9.10 -14.13
C TYR A 485 -2.85 -9.31 -15.59
N PRO A 486 -1.63 -8.88 -15.97
CA PRO A 486 -1.17 -8.95 -17.36
C PRO A 486 -1.11 -10.37 -17.92
N ASN A 487 -0.87 -11.36 -17.07
CA ASN A 487 -0.78 -12.76 -17.45
C ASN A 487 -2.14 -13.47 -17.56
N ARG A 488 -3.25 -12.75 -17.28
CA ARG A 488 -4.63 -13.21 -17.42
C ARG A 488 -5.42 -12.18 -18.20
N GLU A 489 -5.24 -12.16 -19.51
CA GLU A 489 -5.97 -11.30 -20.49
C GLU A 489 -5.97 -9.80 -20.17
N ASP A 490 -4.98 -9.31 -19.38
CA ASP A 490 -4.91 -7.97 -18.80
C ASP A 490 -6.14 -7.62 -17.96
N ASP A 491 -6.75 -8.61 -17.29
CA ASP A 491 -7.91 -8.38 -16.42
C ASP A 491 -7.60 -7.32 -15.37
N LEU A 492 -8.50 -6.36 -15.18
CA LEU A 492 -8.60 -5.58 -13.98
C LEU A 492 -9.49 -6.35 -13.00
N ALA A 493 -8.97 -6.71 -11.85
CA ALA A 493 -9.75 -7.29 -10.77
C ALA A 493 -9.59 -6.47 -9.50
N TRP A 494 -10.69 -6.23 -8.80
CA TRP A 494 -10.69 -5.60 -7.48
C TRP A 494 -11.75 -6.21 -6.57
N GLU A 495 -11.60 -5.99 -5.29
CA GLU A 495 -12.52 -6.47 -4.28
C GLU A 495 -12.66 -5.49 -3.12
N THR A 496 -13.75 -5.65 -2.38
CA THR A 496 -13.97 -5.05 -1.07
C THR A 496 -14.23 -6.15 -0.04
N ASP A 497 -14.57 -5.76 1.19
CA ASP A 497 -15.03 -6.71 2.20
C ASP A 497 -16.36 -7.39 1.85
N LYS A 498 -17.07 -6.95 0.80
CA LYS A 498 -18.40 -7.45 0.42
C LYS A 498 -18.42 -8.33 -0.82
N ASN A 499 -17.75 -7.94 -1.87
CA ASN A 499 -17.76 -8.61 -3.17
C ASN A 499 -16.46 -8.39 -3.93
N ALA A 500 -16.34 -9.04 -5.09
CA ALA A 500 -15.18 -8.94 -5.93
C ALA A 500 -15.57 -8.91 -7.41
N TRP A 501 -14.81 -8.18 -8.20
CA TRP A 501 -15.11 -7.85 -9.59
C TRP A 501 -13.97 -8.20 -10.53
N ARG A 502 -14.29 -8.48 -11.77
CA ARG A 502 -13.36 -8.61 -12.88
C ARG A 502 -13.86 -7.84 -14.08
N PHE A 503 -12.97 -7.07 -14.70
CA PHE A 503 -13.21 -6.39 -15.96
C PHE A 503 -12.15 -6.84 -16.96
N TYR A 504 -12.59 -7.28 -18.10
CA TYR A 504 -11.72 -7.80 -19.15
C TYR A 504 -10.84 -6.70 -19.74
N GLY A 505 -9.57 -7.04 -19.97
CA GLY A 505 -8.56 -6.11 -20.44
C GLY A 505 -8.36 -6.10 -21.95
N PRO A 506 -7.38 -5.31 -22.42
CA PRO A 506 -7.10 -5.09 -23.85
C PRO A 506 -6.89 -6.35 -24.68
N LYS A 507 -6.40 -7.45 -24.10
CA LYS A 507 -6.27 -8.73 -24.82
C LYS A 507 -7.61 -9.38 -25.22
N MET A 508 -8.71 -8.91 -24.64
CA MET A 508 -10.06 -9.34 -25.00
C MET A 508 -10.76 -8.40 -25.99
N HIS A 509 -10.06 -7.37 -26.49
CA HIS A 509 -10.58 -6.45 -27.49
C HIS A 509 -11.11 -7.19 -28.73
N ASN A 510 -12.33 -6.83 -29.18
CA ASN A 510 -13.07 -7.47 -30.30
C ASN A 510 -13.41 -8.95 -30.12
N LYS A 511 -13.28 -9.52 -28.89
CA LYS A 511 -13.64 -10.94 -28.66
C LYS A 511 -15.06 -11.14 -28.15
N GLY A 512 -15.84 -10.08 -28.01
CA GLY A 512 -17.28 -10.11 -27.71
C GLY A 512 -17.59 -10.50 -26.24
N VAL A 513 -16.68 -10.26 -25.30
CA VAL A 513 -16.92 -10.40 -23.85
C VAL A 513 -16.72 -9.02 -23.22
N ASN A 514 -17.79 -8.35 -22.84
CA ASN A 514 -17.79 -6.92 -22.59
C ASN A 514 -18.47 -6.51 -21.28
N GLY A 515 -19.22 -7.41 -20.65
CA GLY A 515 -19.98 -7.12 -19.43
C GLY A 515 -19.13 -7.08 -18.17
N PHE A 516 -19.73 -6.59 -17.09
CA PHE A 516 -19.12 -6.67 -15.78
C PHE A 516 -19.19 -8.12 -15.28
N ASP A 517 -18.08 -8.59 -14.75
CA ASP A 517 -17.96 -9.90 -14.16
C ASP A 517 -17.75 -9.78 -12.64
N THR A 518 -18.24 -10.76 -11.88
CA THR A 518 -18.20 -10.73 -10.44
C THR A 518 -17.82 -12.09 -9.86
N PHE A 519 -16.87 -12.08 -8.92
CA PHE A 519 -16.52 -13.26 -8.12
C PHE A 519 -17.39 -13.30 -6.87
N THR A 520 -17.76 -14.49 -6.45
CA THR A 520 -18.32 -14.71 -5.12
C THR A 520 -17.20 -14.70 -4.08
N LYS A 521 -17.48 -14.22 -2.87
CA LYS A 521 -16.60 -14.34 -1.70
C LYS A 521 -17.40 -14.50 -0.42
N ASN A 522 -16.82 -15.15 0.59
CA ASN A 522 -17.44 -15.38 1.89
C ASN A 522 -16.58 -14.89 3.06
N SER A 523 -15.66 -14.00 2.80
CA SER A 523 -14.72 -13.43 3.77
C SER A 523 -14.55 -11.94 3.54
N PRO A 524 -14.44 -11.11 4.59
CA PRO A 524 -14.08 -9.71 4.44
C PRO A 524 -12.61 -9.51 4.03
N ALA A 525 -11.76 -10.53 4.18
CA ALA A 525 -10.37 -10.47 3.77
C ALA A 525 -10.22 -10.54 2.24
N PRO A 526 -9.19 -9.91 1.66
CA PRO A 526 -8.86 -10.06 0.24
C PRO A 526 -8.61 -11.52 -0.13
N ILE A 527 -9.19 -11.97 -1.24
CA ILE A 527 -9.09 -13.34 -1.77
C ILE A 527 -8.60 -13.40 -3.22
N GLN A 528 -8.88 -12.37 -4.03
CA GLN A 528 -8.63 -12.43 -5.48
C GLN A 528 -7.16 -12.66 -5.80
N ASP A 529 -6.26 -12.05 -5.06
CA ASP A 529 -4.83 -12.17 -5.31
C ASP A 529 -4.34 -13.63 -5.17
N GLN A 530 -4.86 -14.35 -4.17
CA GLN A 530 -4.58 -15.78 -4.01
C GLN A 530 -5.24 -16.63 -5.10
N LEU A 531 -6.48 -16.32 -5.46
CA LEU A 531 -7.21 -17.05 -6.50
C LEU A 531 -6.51 -16.95 -7.86
N TYR A 532 -6.13 -15.73 -8.27
CA TYR A 532 -5.37 -15.51 -9.50
C TYR A 532 -3.99 -16.16 -9.46
N HIS A 533 -3.30 -16.13 -8.31
CA HIS A 533 -2.01 -16.81 -8.17
C HIS A 533 -2.14 -18.32 -8.41
N ASN A 534 -3.15 -18.96 -7.82
CA ASN A 534 -3.40 -20.40 -8.01
C ASN A 534 -3.68 -20.73 -9.48
N GLU A 535 -4.60 -19.99 -10.11
CA GLU A 535 -4.94 -20.17 -11.52
C GLU A 535 -3.72 -20.06 -12.44
N LEU A 536 -2.94 -18.98 -12.27
CA LEU A 536 -1.75 -18.72 -13.10
C LEU A 536 -0.63 -19.74 -12.85
N THR A 537 -0.47 -20.23 -11.64
CA THR A 537 0.52 -21.27 -11.29
C THR A 537 0.22 -22.56 -12.06
N SER A 538 -1.05 -22.87 -12.29
CA SER A 538 -1.46 -24.09 -13.01
C SER A 538 -0.91 -24.13 -14.43
N TYR A 539 -0.70 -22.99 -15.09
CA TYR A 539 -0.15 -22.94 -16.44
C TYR A 539 1.29 -23.46 -16.48
N GLY A 540 2.09 -23.10 -15.49
CA GLY A 540 3.45 -23.65 -15.33
C GLY A 540 3.46 -25.15 -15.04
N VAL A 541 2.51 -25.62 -14.23
CA VAL A 541 2.32 -27.06 -13.97
C VAL A 541 1.95 -27.81 -15.26
N ASN A 542 1.07 -27.24 -16.09
CA ASN A 542 0.72 -27.82 -17.39
C ASN A 542 1.96 -28.03 -18.28
N GLU A 543 2.83 -27.02 -18.37
CA GLU A 543 4.06 -27.12 -19.17
C GLU A 543 5.03 -28.18 -18.63
N GLN A 544 5.12 -28.31 -17.31
CA GLN A 544 5.93 -29.39 -16.71
C GLN A 544 5.35 -30.77 -16.98
N LEU A 545 4.03 -30.92 -16.88
CA LEU A 545 3.35 -32.18 -17.20
C LEU A 545 3.51 -32.58 -18.68
N LYS A 546 3.40 -31.61 -19.59
CA LYS A 546 3.64 -31.85 -21.04
C LYS A 546 5.07 -32.35 -21.28
N LYS A 547 6.07 -31.69 -20.68
CA LYS A 547 7.48 -32.11 -20.78
C LYS A 547 7.73 -33.49 -20.21
N ALA A 548 6.98 -33.90 -19.19
CA ALA A 548 7.02 -35.24 -18.61
C ALA A 548 6.17 -36.29 -19.35
N GLY A 549 5.54 -35.95 -20.49
CA GLY A 549 4.64 -36.83 -21.22
C GLY A 549 3.29 -37.12 -20.54
N ARG A 550 2.94 -36.33 -19.51
CA ARG A 550 1.75 -36.48 -18.66
C ARG A 550 0.71 -35.34 -18.88
N GLY A 551 0.74 -34.66 -20.01
CA GLY A 551 -0.15 -33.52 -20.31
C GLY A 551 -1.66 -33.87 -20.22
N GLY A 552 -2.05 -35.12 -20.42
CA GLY A 552 -3.44 -35.56 -20.24
C GLY A 552 -3.99 -35.47 -18.82
N GLU A 553 -3.13 -35.40 -17.81
CA GLU A 553 -3.52 -35.28 -16.39
C GLU A 553 -3.86 -33.85 -15.97
N TRP A 554 -3.47 -32.83 -16.77
CA TRP A 554 -3.59 -31.43 -16.38
C TRP A 554 -5.02 -31.04 -16.06
N ASN A 555 -5.99 -31.38 -16.86
CA ASN A 555 -7.40 -31.01 -16.64
C ASN A 555 -7.93 -31.42 -15.27
N GLN A 556 -7.53 -32.63 -14.81
CA GLN A 556 -7.91 -33.11 -13.48
C GLN A 556 -7.18 -32.37 -12.39
N ILE A 557 -5.85 -32.24 -12.51
CA ILE A 557 -5.00 -31.55 -11.54
C ILE A 557 -5.41 -30.07 -11.40
N HIS A 558 -5.64 -29.38 -12.52
CA HIS A 558 -6.12 -28.00 -12.54
C HIS A 558 -7.46 -27.85 -11.82
N ARG A 559 -8.44 -28.67 -12.17
CA ARG A 559 -9.78 -28.65 -11.56
C ARG A 559 -9.72 -28.90 -10.05
N ASP A 560 -8.91 -29.83 -9.60
CA ASP A 560 -8.87 -30.24 -8.19
C ASP A 560 -8.06 -29.27 -7.33
N ASN A 561 -7.00 -28.63 -7.85
CA ASN A 561 -6.04 -27.91 -7.03
C ASN A 561 -5.91 -26.42 -7.33
N TYR A 562 -6.18 -25.96 -8.57
CA TYR A 562 -5.76 -24.62 -9.00
C TYR A 562 -6.89 -23.71 -9.43
N THR A 563 -7.89 -24.22 -10.18
CA THR A 563 -8.90 -23.32 -10.78
C THR A 563 -9.65 -22.49 -9.76
N TYR A 564 -9.83 -21.22 -10.07
CA TYR A 564 -10.66 -20.31 -9.28
C TYR A 564 -12.17 -20.45 -9.58
N HIS A 565 -12.56 -21.30 -10.53
CA HIS A 565 -13.96 -21.62 -10.82
C HIS A 565 -14.59 -22.59 -9.82
N ARG A 566 -13.85 -22.95 -8.77
CA ARG A 566 -14.32 -23.88 -7.72
C ARG A 566 -14.14 -23.24 -6.35
N ASP A 567 -15.21 -23.21 -5.56
CA ASP A 567 -15.15 -22.79 -4.17
C ASP A 567 -14.31 -23.75 -3.32
N ARG A 568 -13.24 -23.22 -2.72
CA ARG A 568 -12.37 -23.91 -1.75
C ARG A 568 -12.50 -23.30 -0.35
N GLY A 569 -13.67 -22.72 -0.05
CA GLY A 569 -13.97 -22.11 1.24
C GLY A 569 -13.68 -20.62 1.32
N GLN A 570 -13.35 -19.96 0.21
CA GLN A 570 -13.12 -18.51 0.17
C GLN A 570 -14.04 -17.77 -0.79
N GLY A 571 -14.52 -18.49 -1.82
CA GLY A 571 -15.27 -17.94 -2.93
C GLY A 571 -14.70 -18.45 -4.26
N MET A 572 -15.25 -17.96 -5.37
CA MET A 572 -14.91 -18.46 -6.71
C MET A 572 -15.41 -17.52 -7.81
N ASP A 573 -14.95 -17.76 -9.03
CA ASP A 573 -15.47 -17.20 -10.29
C ASP A 573 -16.36 -18.24 -10.98
N THR A 574 -17.66 -18.04 -10.94
CA THR A 574 -18.59 -18.94 -11.65
C THR A 574 -19.74 -18.20 -12.36
N TYR A 575 -19.67 -16.90 -12.45
CA TYR A 575 -20.68 -16.11 -13.13
C TYR A 575 -20.41 -16.06 -14.65
N THR A 576 -21.43 -16.30 -15.44
CA THR A 576 -21.31 -16.28 -16.91
C THR A 576 -21.66 -14.91 -17.48
N VAL A 577 -20.71 -14.25 -18.11
CA VAL A 577 -20.88 -12.93 -18.73
C VAL A 577 -21.25 -13.06 -20.21
N GLY A 578 -20.43 -13.72 -21.00
CA GLY A 578 -20.57 -13.83 -22.44
C GLY A 578 -20.65 -12.47 -23.15
N ALA A 579 -21.33 -12.45 -24.32
CA ALA A 579 -21.59 -11.22 -25.09
C ALA A 579 -22.84 -10.49 -24.58
N THR A 580 -22.81 -10.04 -23.31
CA THR A 580 -23.93 -9.41 -22.59
C THR A 580 -23.45 -8.25 -21.73
N LEU A 581 -24.35 -7.63 -20.95
CA LEU A 581 -23.98 -6.63 -19.95
C LEU A 581 -23.39 -7.26 -18.69
N GLY A 582 -23.47 -8.58 -18.54
CA GLY A 582 -23.04 -9.25 -17.31
C GLY A 582 -23.77 -8.70 -16.08
N ALA A 583 -23.01 -8.40 -15.05
CA ALA A 583 -23.49 -7.95 -13.75
C ALA A 583 -23.68 -6.42 -13.65
N GLY A 584 -23.99 -5.73 -14.73
CA GLY A 584 -24.37 -4.31 -14.64
C GLY A 584 -23.57 -3.34 -15.50
N ALA A 585 -22.95 -3.77 -16.59
CA ALA A 585 -22.22 -2.87 -17.48
C ALA A 585 -23.13 -1.81 -18.14
N PRO A 586 -22.58 -0.62 -18.46
CA PRO A 586 -23.27 0.39 -19.24
C PRO A 586 -23.29 0.02 -20.72
N ALA A 587 -24.26 0.57 -21.46
CA ALA A 587 -24.42 0.36 -22.90
C ALA A 587 -25.28 1.47 -23.52
N PHE A 588 -25.50 1.42 -24.86
CA PHE A 588 -26.53 2.15 -25.51
C PHE A 588 -27.70 1.26 -25.96
N LEU A 589 -28.91 1.75 -25.81
CA LEU A 589 -30.12 1.11 -26.32
C LEU A 589 -30.65 1.87 -27.57
N ARG A 590 -30.64 1.24 -28.74
CA ARG A 590 -31.16 1.73 -29.99
C ARG A 590 -32.40 0.92 -30.38
N GLY A 591 -33.59 1.50 -30.18
CA GLY A 591 -34.82 0.71 -30.29
C GLY A 591 -34.83 -0.43 -29.26
N ASN A 592 -34.80 -1.67 -29.74
CA ASN A 592 -34.70 -2.88 -28.91
C ASN A 592 -33.34 -3.60 -29.04
N GLU A 593 -32.33 -2.92 -29.55
CA GLU A 593 -31.00 -3.44 -29.75
C GLU A 593 -30.01 -2.81 -28.73
N LEU A 594 -29.30 -3.65 -28.00
CA LEU A 594 -28.19 -3.21 -27.14
C LEU A 594 -26.91 -3.08 -27.96
N ILE A 595 -26.29 -1.92 -27.86
CA ILE A 595 -24.95 -1.65 -28.38
C ILE A 595 -24.02 -1.76 -27.18
N LEU A 596 -23.35 -2.91 -27.09
CA LEU A 596 -22.44 -3.21 -26.00
C LEU A 596 -21.13 -2.42 -26.15
N PRO A 597 -20.53 -1.93 -25.07
CA PRO A 597 -19.18 -1.38 -25.12
C PRO A 597 -18.17 -2.48 -25.44
N ASP A 598 -16.95 -2.10 -25.78
CA ASP A 598 -15.82 -3.04 -25.77
C ASP A 598 -15.16 -3.05 -24.39
N VAL A 599 -14.00 -3.69 -24.24
CA VAL A 599 -13.19 -3.69 -23.04
C VAL A 599 -12.45 -2.36 -22.89
N TYR A 600 -11.81 -2.11 -21.76
CA TYR A 600 -11.00 -0.92 -21.58
C TYR A 600 -9.72 -0.96 -22.43
N GLU A 601 -9.34 0.20 -22.97
CA GLU A 601 -8.05 0.45 -23.63
C GLU A 601 -6.99 0.87 -22.60
N LYS A 602 -7.40 1.77 -21.69
CA LYS A 602 -6.53 2.30 -20.61
C LYS A 602 -7.22 2.19 -19.26
N CYS A 603 -6.42 1.93 -18.24
CA CYS A 603 -6.91 1.77 -16.89
C CYS A 603 -5.90 2.36 -15.90
N GLU A 604 -6.39 3.21 -15.01
CA GLU A 604 -5.60 3.81 -13.93
C GLU A 604 -6.30 3.58 -12.60
N ILE A 605 -5.61 2.91 -11.66
CA ILE A 605 -6.08 2.77 -10.27
C ILE A 605 -5.76 4.07 -9.54
N ILE A 606 -6.80 4.79 -9.13
CA ILE A 606 -6.69 6.08 -8.44
C ILE A 606 -6.54 5.87 -6.95
N GLU A 607 -7.41 5.02 -6.37
CA GLU A 607 -7.38 4.68 -4.94
C GLU A 607 -7.29 3.17 -4.77
N ASN A 608 -6.45 2.75 -3.83
CA ASN A 608 -6.25 1.35 -3.46
C ASN A 608 -5.93 1.32 -1.97
N GLY A 609 -6.92 1.07 -1.13
CA GLY A 609 -6.77 1.37 0.28
C GLY A 609 -7.66 0.56 1.22
N PRO A 610 -7.59 0.86 2.51
CA PRO A 610 -8.40 0.14 3.51
C PRO A 610 -9.91 0.41 3.40
N LEU A 611 -10.32 1.58 2.84
CA LEU A 611 -11.70 2.01 2.85
C LEU A 611 -12.31 2.25 1.47
N ARG A 612 -11.53 2.53 0.45
CA ARG A 612 -12.03 2.82 -0.90
C ARG A 612 -11.09 2.30 -1.97
N PHE A 613 -11.66 1.65 -2.96
CA PHE A 613 -11.04 1.41 -4.26
C PHE A 613 -11.66 2.37 -5.29
N THR A 614 -10.81 2.97 -6.14
CA THR A 614 -11.27 3.82 -7.24
C THR A 614 -10.41 3.57 -8.47
N VAL A 615 -11.06 3.40 -9.62
CA VAL A 615 -10.40 3.18 -10.91
C VAL A 615 -11.00 4.06 -11.98
N LYS A 616 -10.16 4.62 -12.83
CA LYS A 616 -10.51 5.33 -14.05
C LYS A 616 -10.20 4.44 -15.24
N GLN A 617 -11.19 4.28 -16.14
CA GLN A 617 -11.05 3.53 -17.37
C GLN A 617 -11.36 4.42 -18.57
N GLN A 618 -10.62 4.22 -19.66
CA GLN A 618 -10.95 4.68 -20.99
C GLN A 618 -11.22 3.44 -21.84
N MET A 619 -12.40 3.36 -22.43
CA MET A 619 -12.78 2.25 -23.29
C MET A 619 -12.25 2.46 -24.72
N TYR A 620 -12.10 1.38 -25.48
CA TYR A 620 -11.85 1.50 -26.91
C TYR A 620 -12.94 2.35 -27.58
N GLU A 621 -12.53 3.14 -28.57
CA GLU A 621 -13.46 3.95 -29.35
C GLU A 621 -14.53 3.07 -29.99
N ASN A 622 -15.77 3.47 -29.85
CA ASN A 622 -16.91 2.81 -30.46
C ASN A 622 -17.91 3.85 -31.01
N TYR A 623 -18.32 3.72 -32.28
CA TYR A 623 -19.20 4.67 -32.95
C TYR A 623 -18.70 6.13 -32.93
N GLY A 624 -17.39 6.33 -33.00
CA GLY A 624 -16.81 7.67 -32.97
C GLY A 624 -16.86 8.33 -31.59
N LEU A 625 -17.03 7.54 -30.50
CA LEU A 625 -17.12 7.99 -29.12
C LEU A 625 -16.09 7.28 -28.28
N THR A 626 -15.46 8.01 -27.37
CA THR A 626 -14.67 7.45 -26.30
C THR A 626 -15.46 7.47 -25.00
N GLU A 627 -15.70 6.31 -24.42
CA GLU A 627 -16.33 6.18 -23.12
C GLU A 627 -15.29 6.19 -22.01
N HIS A 628 -15.51 7.03 -21.00
CA HIS A 628 -14.72 7.06 -19.77
C HIS A 628 -15.58 6.59 -18.60
N ARG A 629 -15.01 5.76 -17.74
CA ARG A 629 -15.64 5.29 -16.49
C ARG A 629 -14.80 5.69 -15.29
N LEU A 630 -15.46 6.24 -14.29
CA LEU A 630 -14.91 6.35 -12.94
C LEU A 630 -15.74 5.43 -12.05
N ILE A 631 -15.10 4.41 -11.50
CA ILE A 631 -15.75 3.41 -10.66
C ILE A 631 -15.12 3.49 -9.28
N SER A 632 -15.96 3.62 -8.26
CA SER A 632 -15.53 3.73 -6.86
C SER A 632 -16.39 2.83 -5.98
N GLN A 633 -15.76 2.09 -5.07
CA GLN A 633 -16.47 1.26 -4.10
C GLN A 633 -15.84 1.39 -2.72
N ASP A 634 -16.69 1.60 -1.72
CA ASP A 634 -16.32 1.74 -0.33
C ASP A 634 -16.44 0.43 0.44
N ARG A 635 -15.60 0.27 1.44
CA ARG A 635 -15.72 -0.79 2.44
C ARG A 635 -17.08 -0.73 3.13
N GLY A 636 -17.69 -1.88 3.33
CA GLY A 636 -19.05 -2.01 3.91
C GLY A 636 -20.16 -1.92 2.87
N SER A 637 -19.89 -1.43 1.66
CA SER A 637 -20.88 -1.32 0.59
C SER A 637 -20.81 -2.50 -0.38
N HIS A 638 -21.97 -3.12 -0.64
CA HIS A 638 -22.12 -4.06 -1.75
C HIS A 638 -22.17 -3.36 -3.11
N LEU A 639 -22.41 -2.04 -3.12
CA LEU A 639 -22.57 -1.28 -4.34
C LEU A 639 -21.33 -0.45 -4.69
N ALA A 640 -20.86 -0.57 -5.91
CA ALA A 640 -19.92 0.36 -6.55
C ALA A 640 -20.69 1.48 -7.25
N CYS A 641 -20.22 2.72 -7.12
CA CYS A 641 -20.68 3.85 -7.90
C CYS A 641 -19.98 3.85 -9.24
N VAL A 642 -20.74 3.88 -10.34
CA VAL A 642 -20.24 3.92 -11.70
C VAL A 642 -20.68 5.24 -12.34
N ASN A 643 -19.71 6.09 -12.65
CA ASN A 643 -19.91 7.29 -13.42
C ASN A 643 -19.37 7.08 -14.83
N VAL A 644 -20.25 7.20 -15.82
CA VAL A 644 -19.94 7.03 -17.26
C VAL A 644 -20.01 8.38 -17.93
N HIS A 645 -18.97 8.71 -18.67
CA HIS A 645 -18.89 9.94 -19.47
C HIS A 645 -18.44 9.63 -20.90
N HIS A 646 -19.03 10.30 -21.90
CA HIS A 646 -18.67 10.10 -23.29
C HIS A 646 -18.09 11.37 -23.90
N GLU A 647 -17.00 11.23 -24.61
CA GLU A 647 -16.33 12.31 -25.35
C GLU A 647 -16.36 12.01 -26.85
N TYR A 648 -16.66 13.05 -27.65
CA TYR A 648 -16.46 12.99 -29.08
C TYR A 648 -15.04 13.39 -29.43
N PRO A 649 -14.44 12.80 -30.49
CA PRO A 649 -13.13 13.24 -30.95
C PRO A 649 -13.17 14.72 -31.34
N LYS A 650 -12.14 15.45 -30.95
CA LYS A 650 -11.96 16.83 -31.38
C LYS A 650 -11.56 16.82 -32.85
N THR A 651 -12.33 17.50 -33.71
CA THR A 651 -11.93 17.78 -35.10
C THR A 651 -11.35 19.18 -35.20
N SER A 652 -10.25 19.36 -35.95
CA SER A 652 -9.74 20.68 -36.28
C SER A 652 -10.72 21.36 -37.25
N GLY A 653 -11.31 22.48 -36.83
CA GLY A 653 -12.09 23.35 -37.68
C GLY A 653 -11.25 23.98 -38.79
N ALA A 654 -11.90 24.51 -39.84
CA ALA A 654 -11.24 25.16 -40.97
C ALA A 654 -10.36 26.37 -40.60
N ASP A 655 -10.52 26.91 -39.40
CA ASP A 655 -9.76 28.02 -38.78
C ASP A 655 -8.67 27.58 -37.80
N GLY A 656 -8.42 26.26 -37.68
CA GLY A 656 -7.40 25.70 -36.77
C GLY A 656 -7.81 25.65 -35.29
N GLN A 657 -9.01 26.07 -34.94
CA GLN A 657 -9.58 25.86 -33.61
C GLN A 657 -10.12 24.43 -33.48
N MET A 658 -9.89 23.80 -32.32
CA MET A 658 -10.37 22.44 -32.03
C MET A 658 -11.87 22.52 -31.65
N GLU A 659 -12.72 22.16 -32.59
CA GLU A 659 -14.18 22.06 -32.36
C GLU A 659 -14.55 20.61 -31.98
N TYR A 660 -15.52 20.48 -31.06
CA TYR A 660 -16.14 19.18 -30.82
C TYR A 660 -17.09 18.83 -31.95
N SER A 661 -16.81 17.78 -32.68
CA SER A 661 -17.77 17.20 -33.62
C SER A 661 -18.90 16.53 -32.82
N GLY A 662 -19.95 17.29 -32.48
CA GLY A 662 -21.10 16.73 -31.77
C GLY A 662 -21.99 15.94 -32.73
N GLY A 663 -21.77 14.62 -32.80
CA GLY A 663 -22.72 13.69 -33.42
C GLY A 663 -23.81 13.25 -32.42
N PRO A 664 -24.92 12.71 -32.88
CA PRO A 664 -25.92 12.11 -32.02
C PRO A 664 -25.33 10.84 -31.36
N LEU A 665 -25.67 10.58 -30.08
CA LEU A 665 -25.37 9.32 -29.45
C LEU A 665 -25.95 8.14 -30.24
N PRO A 666 -25.30 6.97 -30.26
CA PRO A 666 -25.78 5.81 -31.03
C PRO A 666 -27.10 5.22 -30.50
N GLY A 667 -27.52 5.62 -29.30
CA GLY A 667 -28.74 5.22 -28.63
C GLY A 667 -28.95 5.95 -27.33
N LYS A 668 -29.94 5.53 -26.55
CA LYS A 668 -30.12 6.01 -25.16
C LYS A 668 -29.13 5.31 -24.26
N LEU A 669 -28.48 6.04 -23.36
CA LEU A 669 -27.62 5.45 -22.31
C LEU A 669 -28.44 4.54 -21.43
N CYS A 670 -27.92 3.37 -21.15
CA CYS A 670 -28.50 2.41 -20.21
C CYS A 670 -27.42 1.66 -19.44
N ALA A 671 -27.83 0.99 -18.37
CA ALA A 671 -27.04 -0.01 -17.70
C ALA A 671 -27.98 -1.12 -17.20
N GLY A 672 -27.45 -2.33 -17.03
CA GLY A 672 -28.32 -3.40 -16.57
C GLY A 672 -27.66 -4.76 -16.44
N ILE A 673 -28.47 -5.73 -16.09
CA ILE A 673 -28.08 -7.07 -15.68
C ILE A 673 -28.58 -8.06 -16.72
N VAL A 674 -27.76 -9.04 -17.10
CA VAL A 674 -28.17 -10.14 -17.95
C VAL A 674 -29.12 -11.08 -17.17
N VAL A 675 -30.09 -11.64 -17.82
CA VAL A 675 -31.00 -12.68 -17.32
C VAL A 675 -30.70 -13.99 -18.03
N HIS A 676 -30.38 -15.04 -17.29
CA HIS A 676 -30.05 -16.37 -17.80
C HIS A 676 -31.28 -17.29 -17.85
N GLU A 677 -31.25 -18.24 -18.76
CA GLU A 677 -32.32 -19.23 -18.96
C GLU A 677 -32.51 -20.19 -17.79
N SER A 678 -31.50 -20.32 -16.93
CA SER A 678 -31.57 -21.08 -15.68
C SER A 678 -32.58 -20.51 -14.68
N GLN A 679 -32.80 -19.18 -14.69
CA GLN A 679 -33.74 -18.46 -13.82
C GLN A 679 -34.37 -17.26 -14.53
N PRO A 680 -35.18 -17.48 -15.59
CA PRO A 680 -35.61 -16.42 -16.50
C PRO A 680 -36.56 -15.38 -15.87
N ASP A 681 -37.24 -15.75 -14.76
CA ASP A 681 -38.21 -14.89 -14.06
C ASP A 681 -37.70 -14.40 -12.70
N ALA A 682 -36.42 -14.69 -12.33
CA ALA A 682 -35.88 -14.33 -11.04
C ALA A 682 -35.35 -12.88 -10.98
N PHE A 683 -35.95 -11.97 -11.69
CA PHE A 683 -35.61 -10.55 -11.66
C PHE A 683 -36.70 -9.69 -11.03
N ILE A 684 -36.31 -8.55 -10.51
CA ILE A 684 -37.18 -7.57 -9.87
C ILE A 684 -36.92 -6.18 -10.50
N ILE A 685 -38.02 -5.46 -10.74
CA ILE A 685 -38.02 -4.07 -11.20
C ILE A 685 -38.81 -3.24 -10.18
N ASN A 686 -38.06 -2.51 -9.32
CA ASN A 686 -38.69 -1.63 -8.34
C ASN A 686 -38.62 -0.16 -8.78
N LYS A 687 -39.66 0.29 -9.46
CA LYS A 687 -39.75 1.67 -10.00
C LYS A 687 -39.84 2.72 -8.89
N LYS A 688 -40.36 2.38 -7.71
CA LYS A 688 -40.53 3.31 -6.60
C LYS A 688 -39.20 3.61 -5.89
N ALA A 689 -38.40 2.60 -5.66
CA ALA A 689 -37.07 2.74 -5.04
C ALA A 689 -35.95 3.01 -6.08
N GLY A 690 -36.19 2.73 -7.36
CA GLY A 690 -35.28 3.02 -8.46
C GLY A 690 -34.18 1.97 -8.65
N TYR A 691 -34.51 0.67 -8.43
CA TYR A 691 -33.55 -0.40 -8.65
C TYR A 691 -34.11 -1.55 -9.49
N ILE A 692 -33.18 -2.28 -10.09
CA ILE A 692 -33.39 -3.60 -10.66
C ILE A 692 -32.51 -4.59 -9.93
N ALA A 693 -32.97 -5.83 -9.81
CA ALA A 693 -32.21 -6.90 -9.18
C ALA A 693 -32.44 -8.23 -9.90
N TYR A 694 -31.50 -9.15 -9.78
CA TYR A 694 -31.59 -10.49 -10.37
C TYR A 694 -30.92 -11.51 -9.46
N SER A 695 -31.52 -12.70 -9.37
CA SER A 695 -30.94 -13.86 -8.69
C SER A 695 -30.43 -14.84 -9.73
N ASP A 696 -29.13 -15.13 -9.72
CA ASP A 696 -28.46 -16.06 -10.64
C ASP A 696 -28.09 -17.37 -9.94
N ALA A 697 -28.37 -18.51 -10.56
CA ALA A 697 -28.13 -19.83 -10.00
C ALA A 697 -26.67 -20.32 -10.13
N LEU A 698 -25.77 -19.50 -10.66
CA LEU A 698 -24.36 -19.81 -10.82
C LEU A 698 -24.12 -21.20 -11.42
N ASP A 699 -24.10 -21.34 -12.71
CA ASP A 699 -23.67 -22.47 -13.58
C ASP A 699 -23.60 -23.91 -12.98
N THR A 700 -24.45 -24.22 -11.99
CA THR A 700 -24.46 -25.56 -11.43
C THR A 700 -25.83 -26.23 -11.59
N PRO A 701 -25.87 -27.44 -12.17
CA PRO A 701 -27.12 -28.18 -12.33
C PRO A 701 -27.84 -28.50 -11.02
N LYS A 702 -27.20 -28.30 -9.86
CA LYS A 702 -27.70 -28.73 -8.54
C LYS A 702 -27.75 -27.60 -7.50
N GLY A 703 -27.49 -26.35 -7.84
CA GLY A 703 -27.51 -25.24 -6.90
C GLY A 703 -26.44 -25.31 -5.78
N GLN A 704 -25.42 -26.14 -5.95
CA GLN A 704 -24.37 -26.35 -4.94
C GLN A 704 -23.56 -25.08 -4.67
N ASN A 705 -23.44 -24.19 -5.67
CA ASN A 705 -22.73 -22.92 -5.55
C ASN A 705 -23.56 -21.80 -4.91
N GLY A 706 -24.82 -22.08 -4.54
CA GLY A 706 -25.72 -21.08 -3.99
C GLY A 706 -26.26 -20.12 -5.06
N GLN A 707 -26.74 -18.95 -4.61
CA GLN A 707 -27.31 -17.90 -5.44
C GLN A 707 -26.40 -16.69 -5.43
N LEU A 708 -26.22 -16.07 -6.57
CA LEU A 708 -25.62 -14.75 -6.70
C LEU A 708 -26.72 -13.73 -6.90
N TYR A 709 -26.78 -12.75 -6.03
CA TYR A 709 -27.71 -11.63 -6.15
C TYR A 709 -26.98 -10.45 -6.77
N ILE A 710 -27.54 -9.89 -7.84
CA ILE A 710 -26.99 -8.73 -8.56
C ILE A 710 -28.02 -7.61 -8.50
N GLY A 711 -27.59 -6.36 -8.38
CA GLY A 711 -28.49 -5.22 -8.37
C GLY A 711 -27.89 -4.00 -9.00
N CYS A 712 -28.74 -3.21 -9.69
CA CYS A 712 -28.39 -1.85 -10.11
C CYS A 712 -29.40 -0.86 -9.55
N LEU A 713 -28.88 0.23 -8.97
CA LEU A 713 -29.66 1.32 -8.40
C LEU A 713 -29.46 2.59 -9.23
N PHE A 714 -30.58 3.21 -9.60
CA PHE A 714 -30.64 4.40 -10.44
C PHE A 714 -31.29 5.57 -9.69
N PRO A 715 -30.54 6.41 -8.99
CA PRO A 715 -31.10 7.53 -8.23
C PRO A 715 -31.96 8.48 -9.08
N GLN A 716 -31.64 8.59 -10.35
CA GLN A 716 -32.36 9.44 -11.31
C GLN A 716 -33.76 8.90 -11.70
N GLN A 717 -34.08 7.66 -11.39
CA GLN A 717 -35.44 7.10 -11.60
C GLN A 717 -36.48 7.91 -10.84
N VAL A 718 -36.17 8.35 -9.61
CA VAL A 718 -37.06 9.14 -8.76
C VAL A 718 -37.46 10.46 -9.41
N SER A 719 -36.64 11.05 -10.28
CA SER A 719 -36.91 12.26 -11.06
C SER A 719 -37.51 11.98 -12.43
N GLY A 720 -37.83 10.73 -12.78
CA GLY A 720 -38.32 10.35 -14.09
C GLY A 720 -37.29 10.40 -15.25
N LYS A 721 -36.01 10.59 -14.90
CA LYS A 721 -34.93 10.67 -15.88
C LYS A 721 -34.39 9.31 -16.36
N VAL A 722 -34.79 8.24 -15.69
CA VAL A 722 -34.45 6.84 -16.03
C VAL A 722 -35.71 6.01 -15.98
N ALA A 723 -35.92 5.15 -16.97
CA ALA A 723 -37.00 4.15 -16.98
C ALA A 723 -36.45 2.76 -16.80
N LEU A 724 -37.10 1.97 -15.93
CA LEU A 724 -36.72 0.58 -15.67
C LEU A 724 -37.58 -0.36 -16.51
N GLN A 725 -36.95 -1.30 -17.24
CA GLN A 725 -37.62 -2.23 -18.14
C GLN A 725 -36.87 -3.56 -18.27
N TYR A 726 -37.59 -4.62 -18.68
CA TYR A 726 -37.02 -5.86 -19.21
C TYR A 726 -36.93 -5.79 -20.75
N LEU A 727 -35.83 -6.26 -21.29
CA LEU A 727 -35.59 -6.37 -22.73
C LEU A 727 -35.26 -7.83 -23.06
N PRO A 728 -36.16 -8.60 -23.72
CA PRO A 728 -35.88 -9.95 -24.17
C PRO A 728 -34.86 -9.96 -25.31
N MET A 729 -34.00 -10.95 -25.34
CA MET A 729 -33.06 -11.20 -26.43
C MET A 729 -33.79 -11.90 -27.60
N LYS A 730 -33.48 -11.51 -28.82
CA LYS A 730 -34.00 -12.19 -30.04
C LYS A 730 -33.39 -13.57 -30.22
N GLU A 731 -32.13 -13.71 -29.91
CA GLU A 731 -31.37 -14.96 -29.98
C GLU A 731 -30.65 -15.20 -28.64
N LYS A 732 -30.76 -16.42 -28.15
CA LYS A 732 -30.03 -16.82 -26.93
C LYS A 732 -28.55 -16.89 -27.21
N LYS A 733 -27.74 -16.28 -26.34
CA LYS A 733 -26.27 -16.33 -26.40
C LYS A 733 -25.72 -16.58 -24.98
N SER A 734 -24.80 -17.51 -24.85
CA SER A 734 -24.17 -17.83 -23.55
C SER A 734 -25.20 -18.09 -22.44
N GLY A 735 -26.32 -18.76 -22.74
CA GLY A 735 -27.40 -18.99 -21.77
C GLY A 735 -28.25 -17.77 -21.42
N ALA A 736 -27.99 -16.59 -21.99
CA ALA A 736 -28.77 -15.39 -21.77
C ALA A 736 -30.09 -15.39 -22.56
N VAL A 737 -31.18 -14.91 -21.93
CA VAL A 737 -32.50 -14.80 -22.51
C VAL A 737 -33.02 -13.34 -22.59
N GLY A 738 -32.39 -12.43 -21.86
CA GLY A 738 -32.76 -11.02 -21.82
C GLY A 738 -31.88 -10.19 -20.91
N HIS A 739 -32.27 -8.93 -20.74
CA HIS A 739 -31.62 -8.01 -19.80
C HIS A 739 -32.67 -7.21 -19.03
N VAL A 740 -32.39 -6.90 -17.79
CA VAL A 740 -33.12 -5.91 -17.00
C VAL A 740 -32.32 -4.62 -16.99
N LEU A 741 -32.94 -3.52 -17.38
CA LEU A 741 -32.28 -2.25 -17.73
C LEU A 741 -32.84 -1.06 -16.97
N GLY A 742 -31.97 -0.12 -16.62
CA GLY A 742 -32.29 1.27 -16.38
C GLY A 742 -31.87 2.10 -17.62
N VAL A 743 -32.83 2.74 -18.29
CA VAL A 743 -32.64 3.45 -19.55
C VAL A 743 -32.88 4.94 -19.35
N SER A 744 -31.93 5.79 -19.74
CA SER A 744 -32.06 7.25 -19.68
C SER A 744 -33.25 7.78 -20.55
N GLN A 745 -33.99 8.76 -20.01
CA GLN A 745 -35.22 9.31 -20.60
C GLN A 745 -35.07 10.81 -20.92
N GLY A 746 -34.05 11.28 -21.45
CA GLY A 746 -33.83 12.67 -21.82
C GLY A 746 -33.07 12.84 -23.11
N PRO A 747 -32.84 14.08 -23.55
CA PRO A 747 -31.88 14.32 -24.63
C PRO A 747 -30.56 13.72 -24.20
N ALA A 748 -29.80 13.27 -25.18
CA ALA A 748 -28.53 12.55 -24.96
C ALA A 748 -27.71 13.07 -23.78
N TYR A 749 -27.71 12.33 -22.68
CA TYR A 749 -26.86 12.67 -21.55
C TYR A 749 -25.43 12.25 -21.86
N LYS A 750 -24.49 13.20 -21.76
CA LYS A 750 -23.07 12.90 -21.88
C LYS A 750 -22.52 12.14 -20.65
N SER A 751 -23.20 12.18 -19.53
CA SER A 751 -22.82 11.46 -18.33
C SER A 751 -24.00 10.73 -17.67
N PHE A 752 -23.74 9.59 -17.09
CA PHE A 752 -24.71 8.71 -16.46
C PHE A 752 -24.11 8.08 -15.21
N THR A 753 -24.72 8.34 -14.05
CA THR A 753 -24.26 7.78 -12.78
C THR A 753 -25.29 6.77 -12.28
N TYR A 754 -24.84 5.59 -11.92
CA TYR A 754 -25.64 4.55 -11.29
C TYR A 754 -24.77 3.75 -10.32
N TYR A 755 -25.40 2.87 -9.55
CA TYR A 755 -24.73 1.99 -8.63
C TYR A 755 -24.97 0.54 -9.03
N VAL A 756 -23.93 -0.30 -8.89
CA VAL A 756 -23.99 -1.72 -9.22
C VAL A 756 -23.38 -2.55 -8.13
N GLY A 757 -23.98 -3.68 -7.82
CA GLY A 757 -23.47 -4.54 -6.75
C GLY A 757 -23.84 -5.99 -6.91
N SER A 758 -23.16 -6.83 -6.17
CA SER A 758 -23.40 -8.25 -6.05
C SER A 758 -23.29 -8.73 -4.61
N ALA A 759 -23.95 -9.85 -4.31
CA ALA A 759 -23.89 -10.51 -3.01
C ALA A 759 -24.07 -12.02 -3.21
N TRP A 760 -23.46 -12.81 -2.34
CA TRP A 760 -23.53 -14.26 -2.43
C TRP A 760 -24.35 -14.87 -1.28
N SER A 761 -25.23 -15.84 -1.59
CA SER A 761 -26.07 -16.49 -0.59
C SER A 761 -25.29 -17.27 0.50
N LYS A 762 -24.04 -17.60 0.26
CA LYS A 762 -23.16 -18.26 1.22
C LYS A 762 -22.32 -17.29 2.05
N TYR A 763 -22.58 -15.98 1.97
CA TYR A 763 -21.89 -14.97 2.77
C TYR A 763 -22.86 -14.23 3.68
N ASP A 764 -23.07 -12.96 3.45
CA ASP A 764 -23.86 -12.08 4.32
C ASP A 764 -25.27 -11.76 3.81
N VAL A 765 -25.64 -12.27 2.63
CA VAL A 765 -26.96 -12.05 2.00
C VAL A 765 -27.61 -13.40 1.65
N PRO A 766 -28.27 -14.07 2.60
CA PRO A 766 -28.74 -15.45 2.40
C PRO A 766 -29.92 -15.59 1.42
N THR A 767 -30.70 -14.54 1.21
CA THR A 767 -31.92 -14.60 0.36
C THR A 767 -32.09 -13.34 -0.50
N MET A 768 -32.87 -13.47 -1.59
CA MET A 768 -33.25 -12.34 -2.45
C MET A 768 -34.00 -11.24 -1.66
N ALA A 769 -34.83 -11.60 -0.68
CA ALA A 769 -35.55 -10.64 0.15
C ALA A 769 -34.61 -9.77 1.01
N VAL A 770 -33.53 -10.37 1.52
CA VAL A 770 -32.46 -9.61 2.24
C VAL A 770 -31.75 -8.67 1.26
N TRP A 771 -31.45 -9.15 0.04
CA TRP A 771 -30.86 -8.31 -0.99
C TRP A 771 -31.72 -7.10 -1.35
N GLU A 772 -33.05 -7.30 -1.56
CA GLU A 772 -33.98 -6.21 -1.81
C GLU A 772 -34.01 -5.20 -0.64
N THR A 773 -33.98 -5.68 0.59
CA THR A 773 -33.92 -4.81 1.78
C THR A 773 -32.67 -3.94 1.76
N LEU A 774 -31.53 -4.51 1.42
CA LEU A 774 -30.27 -3.76 1.29
C LEU A 774 -30.35 -2.71 0.15
N LEU A 775 -30.87 -3.08 -1.03
CA LEU A 775 -31.03 -2.14 -2.15
C LEU A 775 -31.97 -0.98 -1.80
N GLN A 776 -33.06 -1.24 -1.10
CA GLN A 776 -33.94 -0.21 -0.57
C GLN A 776 -33.21 0.68 0.45
N GLY A 777 -32.42 0.08 1.31
CA GLY A 777 -31.57 0.77 2.26
C GLY A 777 -30.59 1.72 1.58
N TYR A 778 -29.85 1.26 0.59
CA TYR A 778 -28.94 2.10 -0.19
C TYR A 778 -29.67 3.26 -0.91
N ALA A 779 -30.86 2.99 -1.47
CA ALA A 779 -31.67 4.03 -2.06
C ALA A 779 -32.09 5.13 -1.08
N GLU A 780 -32.36 4.77 0.18
CA GLU A 780 -32.68 5.73 1.25
C GLU A 780 -31.44 6.48 1.73
N GLN A 781 -30.30 5.80 1.88
CA GLN A 781 -29.02 6.41 2.27
C GLN A 781 -28.61 7.53 1.29
N LEU A 782 -28.78 7.32 0.00
CA LEU A 782 -28.48 8.33 -1.02
C LEU A 782 -29.38 9.58 -0.91
N LYS A 783 -30.61 9.44 -0.38
CA LYS A 783 -31.53 10.56 -0.15
C LYS A 783 -31.28 11.28 1.17
N THR A 784 -30.80 10.53 2.17
CA THR A 784 -30.65 11.01 3.54
C THR A 784 -29.22 10.76 4.03
N PRO A 785 -28.26 11.64 3.68
CA PRO A 785 -26.87 11.50 4.06
C PRO A 785 -26.70 11.62 5.57
N LEU A 786 -25.62 11.04 6.10
CA LEU A 786 -25.18 11.24 7.48
C LEU A 786 -24.86 12.72 7.74
N GLN A 787 -25.15 13.18 8.96
CA GLN A 787 -24.85 14.54 9.39
C GLN A 787 -23.55 14.53 10.22
N ILE A 788 -22.60 15.37 9.86
CA ILE A 788 -21.29 15.48 10.52
C ILE A 788 -21.21 16.84 11.20
N SER A 789 -20.79 16.87 12.46
CA SER A 789 -20.52 18.09 13.23
C SER A 789 -19.19 17.96 14.01
N PHE A 790 -18.53 19.11 14.25
CA PHE A 790 -17.22 19.21 14.89
C PHE A 790 -17.25 20.06 16.15
#